data_e0ecd607ccd75e38a2d7aebe52dc4133
#
_entry.id   e0ecd607ccd75e38a2d7aebe52dc4133
#
_cell.length_a   1.000
_cell.length_b   1.000
_cell.length_c   1.000
_cell.angle_alpha   90.00
_cell.angle_beta   90.00
_cell.angle_gamma   90.00
#
_symmetry.space_group_name_H-M   'P 1'
#
loop_
_entity.id
_entity.type
_entity.pdbx_description
1 polymer ?
#
loop_
_entity_poly.entity_id
_entity_poly.type
_entity_poly.pdbx_seq_one_letter_code
_entity_poly.pdbx_strand_id
1 'polypeptide(L)'
;MNKLNAPRWNLDSIFSSIESPEYKSALDNYKTGMEKLENLIKTSSRFNFCFWLKGFLDAKKGVLELSQSLGAYAYIIYSVDTTNTAFLNNISLIDELALRLKKIDIDFKTILVKNSKKLDEFFERFPEYREHRFLIEEEIAESKHKMSAKEENLAGSLQRTGGDAWDRLHEQIISNLKDADGKTFNELRNDAYSADSKLRKSSYEKELSLLKQNEIAFAACLNNLKGETLTLNKQRKWKKPVDRTLFSSRMDKKTLNALIKAIEKSLPEWRKYFNAKADFLRKNNLTASTPKYINGKAEKGLAFYDLFAPMEVLEQDKTENENSLLSKKWTFEEAKNYVIERYSSFSEDMGNFAKKVFQNNWIDAEVRPGKVGGAYDEDFALGHQSRIMTNFTGSFSDIVTLAHEIGHAYHFSCLKGKSVDFFSYPMTLAETASTFAETIVKQDMLKKCGEKDRLQLLDLDLQDVSQVLVDILCRFYFEKNVFEERAKGELNAQDFCRIMREAQEKSYGKGLNSEQHEYMWAVKSHYYSTGLDFYNFPYAFGQLFAVALYQRYLKEGKNFAETYRQILSLTGSMNCEELCKKAGFDITSIDFWKSRIEFYSSRISEFIELCKGKSTAVTVKAGSSPKTVYESTPAEKTEIPAKTEKPAKKMGLLQRAEILNKKN
;
A
#
# COMPACT_ATOMS: atom_id res chain seq x y z
N MET A 1 -2.83 8.17 -34.78
CA MET A 1 -2.65 7.60 -33.41
C MET A 1 -3.33 6.25 -33.40
N ASN A 2 -2.59 5.15 -33.29
CA ASN A 2 -3.19 3.84 -33.06
C ASN A 2 -3.93 3.90 -31.74
N LYS A 3 -5.25 3.73 -31.76
CA LYS A 3 -6.05 3.62 -30.53
C LYS A 3 -5.54 2.38 -29.80
N LEU A 4 -5.08 2.54 -28.58
CA LEU A 4 -4.59 1.45 -27.73
C LEU A 4 -5.71 0.44 -27.38
N ASN A 5 -6.93 0.70 -27.82
CA ASN A 5 -8.15 -0.08 -27.57
C ASN A 5 -8.35 -0.43 -26.08
N ALA A 6 -8.01 0.53 -25.20
CA ALA A 6 -8.20 0.39 -23.78
C ALA A 6 -9.71 0.37 -23.45
N PRO A 7 -10.20 -0.63 -22.71
CA PRO A 7 -11.63 -0.80 -22.45
C PRO A 7 -12.15 0.14 -21.36
N ARG A 8 -13.47 0.19 -21.27
CA ARG A 8 -14.21 0.65 -20.08
C ARG A 8 -14.87 -0.55 -19.42
N TRP A 9 -15.02 -0.49 -18.10
CA TRP A 9 -15.70 -1.55 -17.35
C TRP A 9 -17.20 -1.63 -17.62
N ASN A 10 -17.79 -2.79 -17.31
CA ASN A 10 -19.23 -2.99 -17.24
C ASN A 10 -19.66 -3.07 -15.77
N LEU A 11 -20.66 -2.29 -15.38
CA LEU A 11 -21.20 -2.23 -14.02
C LEU A 11 -22.58 -2.89 -13.88
N ASP A 12 -23.20 -3.36 -14.97
CA ASP A 12 -24.57 -3.89 -14.97
C ASP A 12 -24.76 -5.08 -14.03
N SER A 13 -23.69 -5.87 -13.80
CA SER A 13 -23.74 -7.01 -12.87
C SER A 13 -23.69 -6.58 -11.38
N ILE A 14 -23.56 -5.27 -11.11
CA ILE A 14 -23.60 -4.68 -9.77
C ILE A 14 -24.85 -3.79 -9.67
N PHE A 15 -24.79 -2.64 -10.34
CA PHE A 15 -25.91 -1.72 -10.53
C PHE A 15 -25.74 -1.03 -11.88
N SER A 16 -26.80 -0.96 -12.68
CA SER A 16 -26.77 -0.32 -13.99
C SER A 16 -26.70 1.22 -13.88
N SER A 17 -27.28 1.80 -12.83
CA SER A 17 -27.20 3.23 -12.50
C SER A 17 -27.64 3.51 -11.05
N ILE A 18 -27.38 4.72 -10.54
CA ILE A 18 -27.92 5.18 -9.25
C ILE A 18 -29.44 5.30 -9.25
N GLU A 19 -30.06 5.36 -10.42
CA GLU A 19 -31.50 5.42 -10.59
C GLU A 19 -32.14 4.04 -10.75
N SER A 20 -31.37 2.97 -10.90
CA SER A 20 -31.88 1.64 -11.12
C SER A 20 -32.69 1.11 -9.92
N PRO A 21 -33.72 0.28 -10.17
CA PRO A 21 -34.52 -0.32 -9.09
C PRO A 21 -33.65 -1.13 -8.12
N GLU A 22 -32.61 -1.82 -8.62
CA GLU A 22 -31.68 -2.63 -7.84
C GLU A 22 -30.87 -1.76 -6.87
N TYR A 23 -30.36 -0.60 -7.33
CA TYR A 23 -29.62 0.34 -6.50
C TYR A 23 -30.51 0.93 -5.41
N LYS A 24 -31.73 1.39 -5.77
CA LYS A 24 -32.70 1.95 -4.82
C LYS A 24 -33.12 0.91 -3.77
N SER A 25 -33.40 -0.31 -4.20
CA SER A 25 -33.73 -1.41 -3.29
C SER A 25 -32.55 -1.74 -2.35
N ALA A 26 -31.32 -1.76 -2.84
CA ALA A 26 -30.11 -1.96 -2.01
C ALA A 26 -29.97 -0.85 -0.96
N LEU A 27 -30.20 0.40 -1.35
CA LEU A 27 -30.15 1.56 -0.46
C LEU A 27 -31.23 1.49 0.64
N ASP A 28 -32.45 1.12 0.30
CA ASP A 28 -33.54 0.97 1.26
C ASP A 28 -33.34 -0.22 2.19
N ASN A 29 -32.84 -1.34 1.68
CA ASN A 29 -32.45 -2.49 2.50
C ASN A 29 -31.31 -2.13 3.47
N TYR A 30 -30.37 -1.29 3.04
CA TYR A 30 -29.30 -0.80 3.90
C TYR A 30 -29.83 0.02 5.07
N LYS A 31 -30.75 0.97 4.81
CA LYS A 31 -31.42 1.79 5.84
C LYS A 31 -32.22 0.93 6.82
N THR A 32 -33.04 0.03 6.29
CA THR A 32 -33.87 -0.90 7.09
C THR A 32 -33.01 -1.83 7.94
N GLY A 33 -31.90 -2.32 7.38
CA GLY A 33 -30.93 -3.13 8.11
C GLY A 33 -30.30 -2.38 9.28
N MET A 34 -29.94 -1.10 9.10
CA MET A 34 -29.44 -0.25 10.19
C MET A 34 -30.49 -0.01 11.28
N GLU A 35 -31.76 0.21 10.92
CA GLU A 35 -32.85 0.33 11.90
C GLU A 35 -33.00 -0.93 12.75
N LYS A 36 -32.86 -2.11 12.12
CA LYS A 36 -32.85 -3.38 12.84
C LYS A 36 -31.67 -3.48 13.82
N LEU A 37 -30.48 -3.09 13.41
CA LEU A 37 -29.31 -3.08 14.29
C LEU A 37 -29.47 -2.10 15.46
N GLU A 38 -29.98 -0.90 15.22
CA GLU A 38 -30.28 0.09 16.27
C GLU A 38 -31.29 -0.46 17.29
N ASN A 39 -32.30 -1.17 16.82
CA ASN A 39 -33.29 -1.79 17.71
C ASN A 39 -32.67 -2.91 18.55
N LEU A 40 -31.80 -3.74 17.95
CA LEU A 40 -31.04 -4.76 18.69
C LEU A 40 -30.16 -4.12 19.78
N ILE A 41 -29.51 -2.99 19.50
CA ILE A 41 -28.73 -2.24 20.49
C ILE A 41 -29.65 -1.78 21.63
N LYS A 42 -30.76 -1.09 21.34
CA LYS A 42 -31.70 -0.56 22.34
C LYS A 42 -32.32 -1.66 23.22
N THR A 43 -32.47 -2.84 22.69
CA THR A 43 -33.11 -3.97 23.39
C THR A 43 -32.10 -4.98 23.96
N SER A 44 -30.81 -4.71 23.88
CA SER A 44 -29.73 -5.64 24.25
C SER A 44 -29.85 -6.20 25.68
N SER A 45 -30.31 -5.38 26.63
CA SER A 45 -30.50 -5.78 28.04
C SER A 45 -31.69 -6.74 28.27
N ARG A 46 -32.57 -6.94 27.28
CA ARG A 46 -33.76 -7.82 27.38
C ARG A 46 -33.45 -9.25 27.02
N PHE A 47 -32.27 -9.54 26.46
CA PHE A 47 -31.89 -10.86 25.96
C PHE A 47 -30.67 -11.40 26.73
N ASN A 48 -30.54 -12.72 26.74
CA ASN A 48 -29.26 -13.35 27.08
C ASN A 48 -28.19 -12.89 26.09
N PHE A 49 -27.03 -12.50 26.58
CA PHE A 49 -25.97 -11.91 25.78
C PHE A 49 -25.54 -12.81 24.58
N CYS A 50 -25.44 -14.12 24.79
CA CYS A 50 -24.99 -15.02 23.72
C CYS A 50 -25.99 -15.07 22.55
N PHE A 51 -27.30 -15.13 22.83
CA PHE A 51 -28.32 -15.08 21.79
C PHE A 51 -28.43 -13.69 21.13
N TRP A 52 -28.29 -12.64 21.93
CA TRP A 52 -28.25 -11.27 21.43
C TRP A 52 -27.06 -11.06 20.47
N LEU A 53 -25.84 -11.50 20.89
CA LEU A 53 -24.63 -11.37 20.07
C LEU A 53 -24.78 -12.11 18.74
N LYS A 54 -25.27 -13.37 18.79
CA LYS A 54 -25.58 -14.11 17.56
C LYS A 54 -26.53 -13.35 16.66
N GLY A 55 -27.66 -12.90 17.18
CA GLY A 55 -28.67 -12.17 16.38
C GLY A 55 -28.14 -10.85 15.82
N PHE A 56 -27.26 -10.17 16.56
CA PHE A 56 -26.61 -8.96 16.09
C PHE A 56 -25.61 -9.23 14.98
N LEU A 57 -24.74 -10.22 15.11
CA LEU A 57 -23.77 -10.61 14.09
C LEU A 57 -24.46 -11.08 12.81
N ASP A 58 -25.53 -11.88 12.93
CA ASP A 58 -26.35 -12.30 11.79
C ASP A 58 -26.97 -11.11 11.03
N ALA A 59 -27.52 -10.13 11.76
CA ALA A 59 -28.11 -8.95 11.16
C ALA A 59 -27.06 -7.99 10.58
N LYS A 60 -25.94 -7.80 11.30
CA LYS A 60 -24.82 -6.97 10.88
C LYS A 60 -24.25 -7.39 9.54
N LYS A 61 -24.17 -8.68 9.27
CA LYS A 61 -23.65 -9.25 8.04
C LYS A 61 -24.25 -8.62 6.78
N GLY A 62 -25.59 -8.61 6.62
CA GLY A 62 -26.25 -8.05 5.45
C GLY A 62 -26.12 -6.54 5.32
N VAL A 63 -26.14 -5.83 6.46
CA VAL A 63 -25.95 -4.38 6.49
C VAL A 63 -24.57 -4.01 6.03
N LEU A 64 -23.60 -4.73 6.46
CA LEU A 64 -22.25 -4.49 6.07
C LEU A 64 -21.97 -4.85 4.61
N GLU A 65 -22.68 -5.79 3.92
CA GLU A 65 -22.63 -6.11 2.49
C GLU A 65 -23.07 -4.98 1.63
N LEU A 66 -24.18 -4.44 2.04
CA LEU A 66 -24.80 -3.32 1.36
C LEU A 66 -23.94 -2.06 1.51
N SER A 67 -23.46 -1.74 2.73
CA SER A 67 -22.62 -0.56 2.96
C SER A 67 -21.35 -0.57 2.10
N GLN A 68 -20.65 -1.71 2.00
CA GLN A 68 -19.43 -1.82 1.20
C GLN A 68 -19.75 -1.72 -0.29
N SER A 69 -20.72 -2.47 -0.76
CA SER A 69 -21.02 -2.47 -2.19
C SER A 69 -21.61 -1.15 -2.67
N LEU A 70 -22.49 -0.52 -1.89
CA LEU A 70 -23.02 0.81 -2.22
C LEU A 70 -21.94 1.88 -2.22
N GLY A 71 -21.04 1.81 -1.25
CA GLY A 71 -19.98 2.77 -1.20
C GLY A 71 -18.92 2.55 -2.26
N ALA A 72 -18.55 1.27 -2.56
CA ALA A 72 -17.68 0.93 -3.68
C ALA A 72 -18.28 1.46 -4.99
N TYR A 73 -19.57 1.22 -5.22
CA TYR A 73 -20.25 1.71 -6.40
C TYR A 73 -20.25 3.24 -6.50
N ALA A 74 -20.60 3.94 -5.41
CA ALA A 74 -20.58 5.39 -5.38
C ALA A 74 -19.20 5.96 -5.76
N TYR A 75 -18.14 5.33 -5.25
CA TYR A 75 -16.79 5.76 -5.55
C TYR A 75 -16.37 5.48 -7.00
N ILE A 76 -16.59 4.28 -7.54
CA ILE A 76 -16.13 3.94 -8.89
C ILE A 76 -16.81 4.77 -9.98
N ILE A 77 -18.11 5.08 -9.85
CA ILE A 77 -18.80 5.93 -10.82
C ILE A 77 -18.28 7.38 -10.77
N TYR A 78 -17.99 7.91 -9.57
CA TYR A 78 -17.40 9.22 -9.40
C TYR A 78 -15.98 9.28 -9.95
N SER A 79 -15.16 8.27 -9.69
CA SER A 79 -13.73 8.26 -10.07
C SER A 79 -13.49 8.31 -11.59
N VAL A 80 -14.47 7.90 -12.38
CA VAL A 80 -14.38 7.92 -13.85
C VAL A 80 -15.05 9.13 -14.49
N ASP A 81 -15.77 9.91 -13.68
CA ASP A 81 -16.35 11.21 -14.05
C ASP A 81 -16.53 12.10 -12.81
N THR A 82 -15.45 12.74 -12.38
CA THR A 82 -15.40 13.60 -11.20
C THR A 82 -16.17 14.92 -11.39
N THR A 83 -16.61 15.23 -12.62
CA THR A 83 -17.37 16.44 -12.95
C THR A 83 -18.87 16.26 -12.77
N ASN A 84 -19.32 15.03 -12.60
CA ASN A 84 -20.74 14.70 -12.46
C ASN A 84 -21.26 14.97 -11.05
N THR A 85 -22.06 16.02 -10.91
CA THR A 85 -22.63 16.43 -9.62
C THR A 85 -23.54 15.38 -9.00
N ALA A 86 -24.25 14.58 -9.81
CA ALA A 86 -25.09 13.49 -9.28
C ALA A 86 -24.26 12.40 -8.60
N PHE A 87 -23.09 12.08 -9.14
CA PHE A 87 -22.17 11.12 -8.53
C PHE A 87 -21.56 11.66 -7.24
N LEU A 88 -21.19 12.94 -7.20
CA LEU A 88 -20.71 13.60 -5.98
C LEU A 88 -21.79 13.62 -4.87
N ASN A 89 -23.03 13.94 -5.22
CA ASN A 89 -24.16 13.91 -4.28
C ASN A 89 -24.42 12.50 -3.75
N ASN A 90 -24.26 11.48 -4.61
CA ASN A 90 -24.42 10.09 -4.21
C ASN A 90 -23.33 9.66 -3.20
N ILE A 91 -22.07 10.08 -3.39
CA ILE A 91 -21.02 9.87 -2.38
C ILE A 91 -21.43 10.48 -1.05
N SER A 92 -21.86 11.74 -1.04
CA SER A 92 -22.28 12.44 0.18
C SER A 92 -23.41 11.72 0.91
N LEU A 93 -24.40 11.18 0.18
CA LEU A 93 -25.48 10.37 0.76
C LEU A 93 -24.94 9.09 1.42
N ILE A 94 -24.04 8.38 0.75
CA ILE A 94 -23.48 7.14 1.29
C ILE A 94 -22.59 7.43 2.50
N ASP A 95 -21.84 8.51 2.50
CA ASP A 95 -21.00 8.93 3.64
C ASP A 95 -21.86 9.27 4.86
N GLU A 96 -23.01 9.94 4.68
CA GLU A 96 -23.95 10.22 5.78
C GLU A 96 -24.49 8.92 6.40
N LEU A 97 -24.89 7.95 5.56
CA LEU A 97 -25.32 6.63 6.03
C LEU A 97 -24.21 5.86 6.73
N ALA A 98 -22.96 6.00 6.27
CA ALA A 98 -21.80 5.40 6.91
C ALA A 98 -21.53 5.97 8.31
N LEU A 99 -21.79 7.26 8.56
CA LEU A 99 -21.72 7.85 9.91
C LEU A 99 -22.75 7.22 10.85
N ARG A 100 -23.95 6.91 10.36
CA ARG A 100 -24.97 6.21 11.14
C ARG A 100 -24.52 4.81 11.53
N LEU A 101 -23.94 4.05 10.58
CA LEU A 101 -23.39 2.72 10.84
C LEU A 101 -22.24 2.76 11.84
N LYS A 102 -21.36 3.76 11.75
CA LYS A 102 -20.26 3.98 12.70
C LYS A 102 -20.77 4.16 14.13
N LYS A 103 -21.88 4.90 14.33
CA LYS A 103 -22.50 5.05 15.64
C LYS A 103 -23.01 3.71 16.18
N ILE A 104 -23.70 2.91 15.35
CA ILE A 104 -24.16 1.56 15.72
C ILE A 104 -22.98 0.68 16.16
N ASP A 105 -21.85 0.75 15.44
CA ASP A 105 -20.63 -0.01 15.78
C ASP A 105 -20.04 0.41 17.14
N ILE A 106 -20.02 1.71 17.46
CA ILE A 106 -19.58 2.21 18.77
C ILE A 106 -20.45 1.65 19.89
N ASP A 107 -21.78 1.69 19.71
CA ASP A 107 -22.73 1.19 20.70
C ASP A 107 -22.60 -0.34 20.87
N PHE A 108 -22.43 -1.08 19.77
CA PHE A 108 -22.15 -2.51 19.76
C PHE A 108 -20.88 -2.84 20.56
N LYS A 109 -19.77 -2.17 20.28
CA LYS A 109 -18.49 -2.36 20.98
C LYS A 109 -18.62 -2.11 22.48
N THR A 110 -19.41 -1.12 22.87
CA THR A 110 -19.70 -0.82 24.29
C THR A 110 -20.39 -2.01 24.98
N ILE A 111 -21.40 -2.61 24.34
CA ILE A 111 -22.10 -3.77 24.89
C ILE A 111 -21.20 -5.00 24.92
N LEU A 112 -20.41 -5.20 23.87
CA LEU A 112 -19.45 -6.30 23.73
C LEU A 112 -18.42 -6.28 24.86
N VAL A 113 -17.80 -5.14 25.12
CA VAL A 113 -16.80 -4.95 26.19
C VAL A 113 -17.39 -5.24 27.57
N LYS A 114 -18.60 -4.72 27.85
CA LYS A 114 -19.30 -4.97 29.11
C LYS A 114 -19.56 -6.46 29.39
N ASN A 115 -19.72 -7.25 28.34
CA ASN A 115 -20.04 -8.67 28.42
C ASN A 115 -18.86 -9.59 28.02
N SER A 116 -17.64 -9.07 27.90
CA SER A 116 -16.47 -9.81 27.39
C SER A 116 -16.20 -11.14 28.11
N LYS A 117 -16.53 -11.22 29.41
CA LYS A 117 -16.40 -12.46 30.23
C LYS A 117 -17.33 -13.61 29.77
N LYS A 118 -18.33 -13.34 28.94
CA LYS A 118 -19.28 -14.35 28.42
C LYS A 118 -18.92 -14.85 27.03
N LEU A 119 -17.79 -14.43 26.48
CA LEU A 119 -17.41 -14.82 25.11
C LEU A 119 -17.07 -16.30 24.98
N ASP A 120 -16.44 -16.91 25.99
CA ASP A 120 -16.16 -18.34 25.96
C ASP A 120 -17.46 -19.13 25.91
N GLU A 121 -18.47 -18.78 26.75
CA GLU A 121 -19.82 -19.36 26.69
C GLU A 121 -20.44 -19.14 25.29
N PHE A 122 -20.26 -17.98 24.68
CA PHE A 122 -20.77 -17.70 23.33
C PHE A 122 -20.15 -18.64 22.28
N PHE A 123 -18.83 -18.80 22.25
CA PHE A 123 -18.15 -19.63 21.27
C PHE A 123 -18.31 -21.14 21.53
N GLU A 124 -18.62 -21.55 22.75
CA GLU A 124 -19.03 -22.91 23.07
C GLU A 124 -20.44 -23.21 22.56
N ARG A 125 -21.36 -22.29 22.78
CA ARG A 125 -22.78 -22.42 22.39
C ARG A 125 -22.99 -22.30 20.88
N PHE A 126 -22.19 -21.46 20.20
CA PHE A 126 -22.27 -21.17 18.77
C PHE A 126 -20.90 -21.39 18.10
N PRO A 127 -20.52 -22.67 17.89
CA PRO A 127 -19.20 -23.04 17.35
C PRO A 127 -18.93 -22.45 15.94
N GLU A 128 -19.97 -22.19 15.17
CA GLU A 128 -19.89 -21.56 13.84
C GLU A 128 -19.28 -20.15 13.87
N TYR A 129 -19.28 -19.47 15.02
CA TYR A 129 -18.67 -18.15 15.20
C TYR A 129 -17.23 -18.19 15.73
N ARG A 130 -16.65 -19.37 15.95
CA ARG A 130 -15.27 -19.48 16.48
C ARG A 130 -14.25 -18.77 15.60
N GLU A 131 -14.49 -18.74 14.30
CA GLU A 131 -13.63 -18.02 13.35
C GLU A 131 -13.61 -16.48 13.62
N HIS A 132 -14.68 -15.92 14.19
CA HIS A 132 -14.77 -14.50 14.54
C HIS A 132 -14.06 -14.15 15.85
N ARG A 133 -13.55 -15.14 16.61
CA ARG A 133 -12.93 -14.90 17.92
C ARG A 133 -11.85 -13.84 17.85
N PHE A 134 -10.93 -13.96 16.89
CA PHE A 134 -9.84 -12.99 16.73
C PHE A 134 -10.37 -11.55 16.56
N LEU A 135 -11.33 -11.34 15.65
CA LEU A 135 -11.89 -10.00 15.39
C LEU A 135 -12.59 -9.42 16.62
N ILE A 136 -13.36 -10.27 17.33
CA ILE A 136 -14.08 -9.84 18.54
C ILE A 136 -13.10 -9.50 19.67
N GLU A 137 -12.05 -10.28 19.86
CA GLU A 137 -11.01 -10.04 20.85
C GLU A 137 -10.17 -8.79 20.50
N GLU A 138 -9.91 -8.55 19.20
CA GLU A 138 -9.25 -7.34 18.69
C GLU A 138 -10.08 -6.07 19.01
N GLU A 139 -11.40 -6.09 18.78
CA GLU A 139 -12.31 -5.00 19.14
C GLU A 139 -12.31 -4.69 20.64
N ILE A 140 -12.27 -5.73 21.46
CA ILE A 140 -12.19 -5.58 22.92
C ILE A 140 -10.82 -5.02 23.34
N ALA A 141 -9.74 -5.46 22.69
CA ALA A 141 -8.41 -4.94 22.95
C ALA A 141 -8.30 -3.46 22.56
N GLU A 142 -8.85 -3.07 21.40
CA GLU A 142 -8.93 -1.67 20.95
C GLU A 142 -9.66 -0.78 21.96
N SER A 143 -10.75 -1.30 22.54
CA SER A 143 -11.56 -0.53 23.50
C SER A 143 -10.80 -0.10 24.75
N LYS A 144 -9.72 -0.80 25.13
CA LYS A 144 -8.84 -0.41 26.26
C LYS A 144 -8.07 0.87 25.97
N HIS A 145 -8.00 1.22 24.71
CA HIS A 145 -7.35 2.42 24.18
C HIS A 145 -8.35 3.50 23.75
N LYS A 146 -9.52 3.53 24.38
CA LYS A 146 -10.52 4.59 24.18
C LYS A 146 -10.67 5.41 25.45
N MET A 147 -10.93 6.68 25.28
CA MET A 147 -11.40 7.59 26.33
C MET A 147 -12.90 7.33 26.62
N SER A 148 -13.48 8.04 27.56
CA SER A 148 -14.94 7.99 27.70
C SER A 148 -15.65 8.49 26.44
N ALA A 149 -16.89 8.05 26.20
CA ALA A 149 -17.66 8.49 25.04
C ALA A 149 -17.80 10.03 24.94
N LYS A 150 -17.90 10.72 26.10
CA LYS A 150 -17.95 12.18 26.16
C LYS A 150 -16.63 12.81 25.69
N GLU A 151 -15.51 12.26 26.13
CA GLU A 151 -14.18 12.73 25.77
C GLU A 151 -13.85 12.43 24.29
N GLU A 152 -14.19 11.23 23.77
CA GLU A 152 -14.00 10.90 22.36
C GLU A 152 -14.85 11.79 21.44
N ASN A 153 -16.09 12.10 21.82
CA ASN A 153 -16.94 13.02 21.07
C ASN A 153 -16.39 14.45 21.07
N LEU A 154 -15.86 14.92 22.20
CA LEU A 154 -15.23 16.23 22.29
C LEU A 154 -13.95 16.25 21.45
N ALA A 155 -13.09 15.23 21.58
CA ALA A 155 -11.85 15.10 20.81
C ALA A 155 -12.14 15.10 19.32
N GLY A 156 -13.10 14.29 18.85
CA GLY A 156 -13.48 14.24 17.42
C GLY A 156 -14.06 15.57 16.91
N SER A 157 -14.78 16.33 17.77
CA SER A 157 -15.29 17.65 17.39
C SER A 157 -14.17 18.69 17.26
N LEU A 158 -13.19 18.66 18.21
CA LEU A 158 -12.03 19.54 18.18
C LEU A 158 -11.06 19.18 17.06
N GLN A 159 -10.90 17.91 16.74
CA GLN A 159 -10.04 17.44 15.66
C GLN A 159 -10.42 18.04 14.32
N ARG A 160 -11.72 18.24 14.04
CA ARG A 160 -12.19 18.88 12.79
C ARG A 160 -11.64 20.29 12.55
N THR A 161 -11.42 21.04 13.62
CA THR A 161 -10.84 22.41 13.61
C THR A 161 -9.39 22.44 14.07
N GLY A 162 -8.89 21.33 14.58
CA GLY A 162 -7.50 21.04 14.93
C GLY A 162 -6.76 20.30 13.82
N GLY A 163 -6.45 19.04 14.04
CA GLY A 163 -5.64 18.22 13.12
C GLY A 163 -6.14 18.20 11.68
N ASP A 164 -7.44 17.98 11.47
CA ASP A 164 -8.01 17.95 10.11
C ASP A 164 -7.93 19.33 9.41
N ALA A 165 -7.93 20.42 10.16
CA ALA A 165 -7.76 21.76 9.57
C ALA A 165 -6.29 22.02 9.20
N TRP A 166 -5.34 21.53 9.97
CA TRP A 166 -3.92 21.62 9.65
C TRP A 166 -3.53 20.74 8.46
N ASP A 167 -4.13 19.55 8.34
CA ASP A 167 -4.00 18.68 7.17
C ASP A 167 -4.50 19.38 5.91
N ARG A 168 -5.74 19.89 5.94
CA ARG A 168 -6.29 20.67 4.83
C ARG A 168 -5.46 21.89 4.47
N LEU A 169 -4.90 22.60 5.43
CA LEU A 169 -4.03 23.76 5.16
C LEU A 169 -2.76 23.32 4.42
N HIS A 170 -2.14 22.23 4.86
CA HIS A 170 -0.98 21.66 4.16
C HIS A 170 -1.33 21.31 2.70
N GLU A 171 -2.43 20.59 2.48
CA GLU A 171 -2.88 20.24 1.12
C GLU A 171 -3.16 21.47 0.26
N GLN A 172 -3.85 22.47 0.82
CA GLN A 172 -4.13 23.71 0.11
C GLN A 172 -2.87 24.47 -0.28
N ILE A 173 -1.86 24.51 0.58
CA ILE A 173 -0.58 25.14 0.25
C ILE A 173 0.09 24.36 -0.88
N ILE A 174 0.33 23.06 -0.70
CA ILE A 174 1.04 22.20 -1.69
C ILE A 174 0.36 22.24 -3.06
N SER A 175 -0.97 22.10 -3.10
CA SER A 175 -1.72 22.07 -4.37
C SER A 175 -1.72 23.39 -5.13
N ASN A 176 -1.49 24.52 -4.44
CA ASN A 176 -1.44 25.85 -5.05
C ASN A 176 -0.01 26.35 -5.31
N LEU A 177 1.03 25.62 -4.88
CA LEU A 177 2.41 26.00 -5.17
C LEU A 177 2.69 25.96 -6.67
N LYS A 178 3.22 27.05 -7.18
CA LYS A 178 3.68 27.20 -8.56
C LYS A 178 5.00 27.96 -8.57
N ASP A 179 5.86 27.60 -9.50
CA ASP A 179 7.06 28.40 -9.77
C ASP A 179 6.72 29.71 -10.52
N ALA A 180 7.73 30.55 -10.78
CA ALA A 180 7.57 31.81 -11.49
C ALA A 180 7.06 31.62 -12.92
N ASP A 181 7.26 30.45 -13.52
CA ASP A 181 6.82 30.11 -14.87
C ASP A 181 5.39 29.54 -14.89
N GLY A 182 4.74 29.41 -13.72
CA GLY A 182 3.40 28.86 -13.55
C GLY A 182 3.34 27.30 -13.45
N LYS A 183 4.50 26.65 -13.42
CA LYS A 183 4.60 25.19 -13.29
C LYS A 183 4.22 24.76 -11.88
N THR A 184 3.31 23.81 -11.76
CA THR A 184 2.82 23.31 -10.48
C THR A 184 3.89 22.52 -9.73
N PHE A 185 3.73 22.41 -8.41
CA PHE A 185 4.63 21.62 -7.56
C PHE A 185 4.75 20.16 -8.03
N ASN A 186 3.64 19.54 -8.43
CA ASN A 186 3.65 18.15 -8.92
C ASN A 186 4.38 18.01 -10.26
N GLU A 187 4.26 19.00 -11.16
CA GLU A 187 5.03 19.00 -12.42
C GLU A 187 6.52 19.12 -12.15
N LEU A 188 6.94 19.98 -11.20
CA LEU A 188 8.35 20.08 -10.80
C LEU A 188 8.88 18.73 -10.27
N ARG A 189 8.10 18.02 -9.48
CA ARG A 189 8.47 16.70 -8.96
C ARG A 189 8.53 15.62 -10.04
N ASN A 190 7.64 15.70 -11.03
CA ASN A 190 7.66 14.76 -12.17
C ASN A 190 8.90 14.91 -13.03
N ASP A 191 9.51 16.09 -13.06
CA ASP A 191 10.77 16.30 -13.78
C ASP A 191 11.94 15.46 -13.23
N ALA A 192 11.86 14.93 -12.02
CA ALA A 192 12.85 14.02 -11.48
C ALA A 192 13.05 12.74 -12.34
N TYR A 193 12.07 12.39 -13.17
CA TYR A 193 12.11 11.27 -14.12
C TYR A 193 12.61 11.67 -15.52
N SER A 194 12.90 12.94 -15.75
CA SER A 194 13.36 13.42 -17.05
C SER A 194 14.76 12.90 -17.39
N ALA A 195 14.99 12.60 -18.67
CA ALA A 195 16.33 12.32 -19.19
C ALA A 195 17.25 13.57 -19.15
N ASP A 196 16.66 14.79 -19.21
CA ASP A 196 17.41 16.05 -19.11
C ASP A 196 17.85 16.32 -17.66
N SER A 197 19.13 16.16 -17.42
CA SER A 197 19.75 16.37 -16.11
C SER A 197 19.67 17.81 -15.61
N LYS A 198 19.69 18.80 -16.52
CA LYS A 198 19.57 20.22 -16.17
C LYS A 198 18.14 20.53 -15.72
N LEU A 199 17.16 19.94 -16.38
CA LEU A 199 15.75 20.06 -15.98
C LEU A 199 15.53 19.46 -14.59
N ARG A 200 16.04 18.24 -14.33
CA ARG A 200 15.93 17.61 -13.01
C ARG A 200 16.49 18.51 -11.90
N LYS A 201 17.70 19.05 -12.11
CA LYS A 201 18.35 19.94 -11.14
C LYS A 201 17.59 21.24 -10.96
N SER A 202 17.21 21.91 -12.04
CA SER A 202 16.48 23.19 -11.99
C SER A 202 15.14 23.04 -11.29
N SER A 203 14.38 21.97 -11.58
CA SER A 203 13.09 21.71 -10.93
C SER A 203 13.25 21.39 -9.43
N TYR A 204 14.29 20.65 -9.06
CA TYR A 204 14.64 20.41 -7.66
C TYR A 204 14.98 21.73 -6.91
N GLU A 205 15.78 22.61 -7.50
CA GLU A 205 16.12 23.92 -6.90
C GLU A 205 14.87 24.79 -6.72
N LYS A 206 13.97 24.81 -7.71
CA LYS A 206 12.68 25.49 -7.64
C LYS A 206 11.77 24.88 -6.54
N GLU A 207 11.70 23.54 -6.46
CA GLU A 207 10.99 22.83 -5.40
C GLU A 207 11.47 23.25 -4.02
N LEU A 208 12.78 23.20 -3.75
CA LEU A 208 13.36 23.63 -2.47
C LEU A 208 13.03 25.09 -2.15
N SER A 209 13.09 25.97 -3.14
CA SER A 209 12.77 27.40 -2.96
C SER A 209 11.30 27.61 -2.56
N LEU A 210 10.37 26.93 -3.22
CA LEU A 210 8.92 27.00 -2.92
C LEU A 210 8.62 26.48 -1.52
N LEU A 211 9.22 25.35 -1.15
CA LEU A 211 9.04 24.76 0.19
C LEU A 211 9.59 25.67 1.28
N LYS A 212 10.77 26.25 1.07
CA LYS A 212 11.40 27.21 1.99
C LYS A 212 10.54 28.46 2.22
N GLN A 213 9.93 29.00 1.17
CA GLN A 213 9.04 30.17 1.29
C GLN A 213 7.82 29.88 2.18
N ASN A 214 7.39 28.63 2.30
CA ASN A 214 6.23 28.21 3.07
C ASN A 214 6.60 27.41 4.34
N GLU A 215 7.88 27.33 4.71
CA GLU A 215 8.38 26.46 5.78
C GLU A 215 7.73 26.73 7.14
N ILE A 216 7.38 27.98 7.45
CA ILE A 216 6.73 28.34 8.72
C ILE A 216 5.33 27.70 8.78
N ALA A 217 4.56 27.78 7.70
CA ALA A 217 3.22 27.20 7.65
C ALA A 217 3.27 25.67 7.74
N PHE A 218 4.17 25.02 6.98
CA PHE A 218 4.37 23.58 7.05
C PHE A 218 4.81 23.11 8.44
N ALA A 219 5.75 23.83 9.06
CA ALA A 219 6.21 23.52 10.43
C ALA A 219 5.07 23.66 11.44
N ALA A 220 4.24 24.71 11.33
CA ALA A 220 3.07 24.88 12.19
C ALA A 220 2.07 23.72 12.01
N CYS A 221 1.76 23.32 10.77
CA CYS A 221 0.89 22.18 10.48
C CYS A 221 1.42 20.92 11.14
N LEU A 222 2.68 20.56 10.91
CA LEU A 222 3.26 19.32 11.43
C LEU A 222 3.37 19.32 12.97
N ASN A 223 3.77 20.44 13.57
CA ASN A 223 3.81 20.60 15.03
C ASN A 223 2.46 20.35 15.68
N ASN A 224 1.41 20.97 15.15
CA ASN A 224 0.09 20.87 15.74
C ASN A 224 -0.49 19.46 15.57
N LEU A 225 -0.34 18.85 14.40
CA LEU A 225 -0.76 17.47 14.14
C LEU A 225 -0.06 16.48 15.07
N LYS A 226 1.27 16.53 15.16
CA LYS A 226 2.03 15.60 16.03
C LYS A 226 1.81 15.90 17.50
N GLY A 227 1.58 17.16 17.89
CA GLY A 227 1.17 17.56 19.24
C GLY A 227 -0.21 17.03 19.63
N GLU A 228 -1.20 17.11 18.73
CA GLU A 228 -2.51 16.50 18.91
C GLU A 228 -2.41 14.99 19.07
N THR A 229 -1.68 14.32 18.18
CA THR A 229 -1.43 12.88 18.25
C THR A 229 -0.83 12.46 19.59
N LEU A 230 0.19 13.16 20.08
CA LEU A 230 0.80 12.88 21.39
C LEU A 230 -0.21 13.03 22.53
N THR A 231 -1.03 14.08 22.48
CA THR A 231 -2.06 14.34 23.49
C THR A 231 -3.12 13.26 23.52
N LEU A 232 -3.69 12.93 22.36
CA LEU A 232 -4.72 11.89 22.24
C LEU A 232 -4.18 10.50 22.57
N ASN A 233 -2.98 10.16 22.12
CA ASN A 233 -2.35 8.87 22.43
C ASN A 233 -2.11 8.71 23.94
N LYS A 234 -1.71 9.78 24.63
CA LYS A 234 -1.56 9.77 26.09
C LYS A 234 -2.90 9.49 26.79
N GLN A 235 -3.96 10.17 26.39
CA GLN A 235 -5.31 9.97 26.95
C GLN A 235 -5.86 8.58 26.63
N ARG A 236 -5.59 8.09 25.41
CA ARG A 236 -5.95 6.75 24.94
C ARG A 236 -5.00 5.65 25.45
N LYS A 237 -4.05 5.97 26.31
CA LYS A 237 -3.12 5.04 26.98
C LYS A 237 -2.19 4.28 26.03
N TRP A 238 -1.90 4.84 24.87
CA TRP A 238 -0.82 4.33 24.03
C TRP A 238 0.53 4.75 24.61
N LYS A 239 1.45 3.82 24.81
CA LYS A 239 2.76 4.12 25.40
C LYS A 239 3.65 4.90 24.45
N LYS A 240 3.59 4.58 23.15
CA LYS A 240 4.32 5.24 22.07
C LYS A 240 3.40 5.40 20.86
N PRO A 241 3.58 6.43 20.02
CA PRO A 241 2.79 6.60 18.81
C PRO A 241 2.81 5.36 17.89
N VAL A 242 3.98 4.72 17.73
CA VAL A 242 4.14 3.50 16.91
C VAL A 242 3.33 2.30 17.43
N ASP A 243 3.00 2.23 18.73
CA ASP A 243 2.26 1.10 19.29
C ASP A 243 0.82 1.05 18.74
N ARG A 244 0.20 2.23 18.45
CA ARG A 244 -1.10 2.32 17.80
C ARG A 244 -1.02 1.75 16.38
N THR A 245 -0.01 2.15 15.62
CA THR A 245 0.18 1.67 14.25
C THR A 245 0.49 0.18 14.21
N LEU A 246 1.26 -0.34 15.15
CA LEU A 246 1.50 -1.78 15.28
C LEU A 246 0.19 -2.54 15.53
N PHE A 247 -0.68 -2.02 16.39
CA PHE A 247 -1.99 -2.61 16.65
C PHE A 247 -2.85 -2.65 15.38
N SER A 248 -3.01 -1.52 14.68
CA SER A 248 -3.79 -1.46 13.44
C SER A 248 -3.17 -2.26 12.28
N SER A 249 -1.85 -2.46 12.30
CA SER A 249 -1.13 -3.30 11.35
C SER A 249 -1.15 -4.80 11.71
N ARG A 250 -1.80 -5.19 12.82
CA ARG A 250 -1.84 -6.55 13.36
C ARG A 250 -0.46 -7.19 13.45
N MET A 251 0.53 -6.41 13.87
CA MET A 251 1.93 -6.83 13.93
C MET A 251 2.55 -6.49 15.28
N ASP A 252 3.37 -7.38 15.82
CA ASP A 252 4.04 -7.12 17.07
C ASP A 252 5.35 -6.31 16.91
N LYS A 253 5.80 -5.76 18.02
CA LYS A 253 7.01 -4.93 18.06
C LYS A 253 8.29 -5.73 17.77
N LYS A 254 8.30 -7.03 18.05
CA LYS A 254 9.45 -7.90 17.78
C LYS A 254 9.64 -8.05 16.28
N THR A 255 8.56 -8.24 15.56
CA THR A 255 8.52 -8.30 14.10
C THR A 255 9.00 -6.99 13.46
N LEU A 256 8.46 -5.83 13.90
CA LEU A 256 8.94 -4.53 13.42
C LEU A 256 10.44 -4.35 13.67
N ASN A 257 10.92 -4.66 14.87
CA ASN A 257 12.34 -4.54 15.20
C ASN A 257 13.22 -5.47 14.34
N ALA A 258 12.76 -6.68 14.04
CA ALA A 258 13.47 -7.61 13.16
C ALA A 258 13.56 -7.07 11.73
N LEU A 259 12.44 -6.58 11.19
CA LEU A 259 12.35 -5.95 9.87
C LEU A 259 13.31 -4.75 9.76
N ILE A 260 13.18 -3.77 10.67
CA ILE A 260 14.03 -2.56 10.66
C ILE A 260 15.50 -2.92 10.75
N LYS A 261 15.90 -3.82 11.67
CA LYS A 261 17.29 -4.25 11.81
C LYS A 261 17.83 -4.98 10.57
N ALA A 262 17.00 -5.75 9.88
CA ALA A 262 17.42 -6.41 8.64
C ALA A 262 17.66 -5.39 7.54
N ILE A 263 16.76 -4.39 7.39
CA ILE A 263 16.94 -3.29 6.44
C ILE A 263 18.21 -2.48 6.78
N GLU A 264 18.41 -2.11 8.05
CA GLU A 264 19.63 -1.41 8.51
C GLU A 264 20.91 -2.15 8.11
N LYS A 265 20.92 -3.47 8.29
CA LYS A 265 22.08 -4.31 7.92
C LYS A 265 22.33 -4.36 6.42
N SER A 266 21.32 -4.12 5.59
CA SER A 266 21.44 -4.15 4.13
C SER A 266 21.88 -2.81 3.52
N LEU A 267 21.85 -1.71 4.26
CA LEU A 267 22.19 -0.37 3.76
C LEU A 267 23.53 -0.28 3.04
N PRO A 268 24.62 -0.98 3.44
CA PRO A 268 25.87 -0.96 2.70
C PRO A 268 25.72 -1.44 1.24
N GLU A 269 24.85 -2.41 0.95
CA GLU A 269 24.60 -2.90 -0.42
C GLU A 269 23.83 -1.86 -1.24
N TRP A 270 22.79 -1.24 -0.66
CA TRP A 270 22.05 -0.17 -1.32
C TRP A 270 22.94 1.04 -1.63
N ARG A 271 23.86 1.39 -0.75
CA ARG A 271 24.85 2.45 -0.99
C ARG A 271 25.76 2.12 -2.16
N LYS A 272 26.11 0.83 -2.40
CA LYS A 272 26.85 0.43 -3.61
C LYS A 272 26.03 0.65 -4.87
N TYR A 273 24.73 0.32 -4.85
CA TYR A 273 23.81 0.60 -5.95
C TYR A 273 23.77 2.09 -6.29
N PHE A 274 23.50 2.97 -5.32
CA PHE A 274 23.44 4.41 -5.53
C PHE A 274 24.77 4.97 -6.07
N ASN A 275 25.89 4.51 -5.54
CA ASN A 275 27.21 4.93 -6.03
C ASN A 275 27.47 4.46 -7.47
N ALA A 276 27.08 3.24 -7.83
CA ALA A 276 27.23 2.72 -9.19
C ALA A 276 26.36 3.52 -10.18
N LYS A 277 25.12 3.84 -9.80
CA LYS A 277 24.25 4.71 -10.58
C LYS A 277 24.86 6.10 -10.75
N ALA A 278 25.37 6.70 -9.68
CA ALA A 278 26.04 7.99 -9.73
C ALA A 278 27.26 8.02 -10.66
N ASP A 279 28.08 6.97 -10.62
CA ASP A 279 29.27 6.84 -11.47
C ASP A 279 28.87 6.65 -12.94
N PHE A 280 27.82 5.87 -13.22
CA PHE A 280 27.30 5.69 -14.56
C PHE A 280 26.75 7.01 -15.13
N LEU A 281 25.91 7.74 -14.38
CA LEU A 281 25.34 9.01 -14.81
C LEU A 281 26.44 10.04 -15.10
N ARG A 282 27.48 10.12 -14.26
CA ARG A 282 28.64 11.00 -14.49
C ARG A 282 29.42 10.63 -15.74
N LYS A 283 29.75 9.34 -15.90
CA LYS A 283 30.52 8.83 -17.05
C LYS A 283 29.83 9.13 -18.38
N ASN A 284 28.51 9.12 -18.40
CA ASN A 284 27.71 9.30 -19.61
C ASN A 284 27.13 10.74 -19.75
N ASN A 285 27.56 11.68 -18.92
CA ASN A 285 27.07 13.07 -18.89
C ASN A 285 25.53 13.17 -18.68
N LEU A 286 24.96 12.26 -17.92
CA LEU A 286 23.53 12.18 -17.60
C LEU A 286 23.19 12.82 -16.25
N THR A 287 24.11 13.54 -15.63
CA THR A 287 23.89 14.29 -14.38
C THR A 287 24.37 15.73 -14.52
N ALA A 288 23.63 16.66 -13.92
CA ALA A 288 24.05 18.05 -13.74
C ALA A 288 24.79 18.29 -12.39
N SER A 289 24.96 17.23 -11.59
CA SER A 289 25.69 17.29 -10.33
C SER A 289 27.19 17.47 -10.59
N THR A 290 27.76 18.52 -9.99
CA THR A 290 29.21 18.73 -10.01
C THR A 290 29.76 18.22 -8.69
N PRO A 291 30.61 17.17 -8.70
CA PRO A 291 31.12 16.61 -7.46
C PRO A 291 31.96 17.64 -6.71
N LYS A 292 31.65 17.86 -5.44
CA LYS A 292 32.50 18.62 -4.55
C LYS A 292 33.78 17.80 -4.26
N TYR A 293 34.90 18.49 -4.08
CA TYR A 293 36.14 17.86 -3.70
C TYR A 293 36.35 17.99 -2.18
N ILE A 294 36.34 16.87 -1.48
CA ILE A 294 36.62 16.80 -0.05
C ILE A 294 37.96 16.10 0.15
N ASN A 295 38.92 16.81 0.71
CA ASN A 295 40.31 16.32 0.90
C ASN A 295 40.94 15.77 -0.40
N GLY A 296 40.75 16.50 -1.52
CA GLY A 296 41.30 16.14 -2.84
C GLY A 296 40.63 14.97 -3.54
N LYS A 297 39.54 14.39 -2.98
CA LYS A 297 38.77 13.33 -3.60
C LYS A 297 37.37 13.82 -3.97
N ALA A 298 36.90 13.45 -5.14
CA ALA A 298 35.55 13.75 -5.56
C ALA A 298 34.54 13.09 -4.60
N GLU A 299 33.53 13.86 -4.20
CA GLU A 299 32.44 13.37 -3.37
C GLU A 299 31.69 12.24 -4.10
N LYS A 300 31.36 11.18 -3.38
CA LYS A 300 30.59 10.03 -3.88
C LYS A 300 29.10 10.22 -3.62
N GLY A 301 28.30 9.40 -4.25
CA GLY A 301 26.84 9.37 -4.09
C GLY A 301 26.10 10.11 -5.20
N LEU A 302 24.79 9.84 -5.24
CA LEU A 302 23.84 10.53 -6.12
C LEU A 302 23.49 11.91 -5.55
N ALA A 303 23.23 12.88 -6.43
CA ALA A 303 22.39 14.01 -6.05
C ALA A 303 20.95 13.52 -5.82
N PHE A 304 20.22 14.12 -4.90
CA PHE A 304 18.86 13.69 -4.59
C PHE A 304 17.93 13.71 -5.82
N TYR A 305 18.08 14.72 -6.68
CA TYR A 305 17.31 14.85 -7.93
C TYR A 305 17.68 13.82 -9.02
N ASP A 306 18.75 13.05 -8.82
CA ASP A 306 19.15 11.97 -9.74
C ASP A 306 18.69 10.59 -9.28
N LEU A 307 17.99 10.47 -8.14
CA LEU A 307 17.48 9.19 -7.63
C LEU A 307 16.60 8.47 -8.67
N PHE A 308 15.79 9.24 -9.42
CA PHE A 308 14.87 8.74 -10.44
C PHE A 308 15.38 8.96 -11.87
N ALA A 309 16.63 9.41 -12.04
CA ALA A 309 17.21 9.63 -13.36
C ALA A 309 17.22 8.32 -14.17
N PRO A 310 16.72 8.32 -15.42
CA PRO A 310 16.75 7.15 -16.29
C PRO A 310 18.18 6.80 -16.68
N MET A 311 18.45 5.51 -16.82
CA MET A 311 19.76 4.95 -17.20
C MET A 311 19.89 4.80 -18.72
N GLU A 312 19.26 5.69 -19.48
CA GLU A 312 19.26 5.65 -20.93
C GLU A 312 20.43 6.46 -21.51
N VAL A 313 21.31 5.79 -22.25
CA VAL A 313 22.33 6.47 -23.04
C VAL A 313 21.72 6.71 -24.44
N LEU A 314 21.44 7.96 -24.78
CA LEU A 314 20.99 8.35 -26.11
C LEU A 314 22.13 8.08 -27.11
N GLU A 315 22.10 6.95 -27.80
CA GLU A 315 22.95 6.72 -28.97
C GLU A 315 22.54 7.70 -30.07
N GLN A 316 23.50 8.36 -30.70
CA GLN A 316 23.25 9.32 -31.78
C GLN A 316 22.68 8.68 -33.04
N ASP A 317 22.73 7.36 -33.18
CA ASP A 317 22.13 6.62 -34.27
C ASP A 317 20.69 6.18 -33.90
N LYS A 318 19.75 6.98 -34.37
CA LYS A 318 18.29 6.71 -34.30
C LYS A 318 17.86 5.58 -35.24
N THR A 319 18.44 4.43 -35.17
CA THR A 319 17.73 3.22 -35.59
C THR A 319 16.83 2.82 -34.44
N GLU A 320 15.52 3.11 -34.56
CA GLU A 320 14.51 2.59 -33.65
C GLU A 320 14.79 1.11 -33.44
N ASN A 321 15.20 0.75 -32.23
CA ASN A 321 15.43 -0.64 -31.87
C ASN A 321 14.05 -1.29 -31.72
N GLU A 322 13.49 -1.78 -32.85
CA GLU A 322 12.20 -2.49 -32.92
C GLU A 322 12.09 -3.66 -31.91
N ASN A 323 13.19 -4.05 -31.29
CA ASN A 323 13.29 -5.18 -30.37
C ASN A 323 13.39 -4.81 -28.88
N SER A 324 13.37 -3.51 -28.49
CA SER A 324 13.36 -3.14 -27.08
C SER A 324 11.97 -3.36 -26.46
N LEU A 325 11.91 -4.15 -25.40
CA LEU A 325 10.66 -4.41 -24.67
C LEU A 325 10.20 -3.20 -23.85
N LEU A 326 11.12 -2.31 -23.45
CA LEU A 326 10.82 -1.09 -22.70
C LEU A 326 10.28 0.03 -23.58
N SER A 327 10.85 0.21 -24.77
CA SER A 327 10.39 1.21 -25.76
C SER A 327 9.18 0.74 -26.55
N LYS A 328 8.86 -0.57 -26.50
CA LYS A 328 7.67 -1.14 -27.15
C LYS A 328 6.40 -0.44 -26.69
N LYS A 329 5.57 0.00 -27.63
CA LYS A 329 4.22 0.46 -27.37
C LYS A 329 3.29 -0.75 -27.33
N TRP A 330 2.85 -1.12 -26.15
CA TRP A 330 1.95 -2.25 -25.92
C TRP A 330 0.50 -1.88 -26.21
N THR A 331 -0.20 -2.69 -26.96
CA THR A 331 -1.66 -2.62 -27.03
C THR A 331 -2.27 -3.23 -25.75
N PHE A 332 -3.50 -2.86 -25.43
CA PHE A 332 -4.18 -3.44 -24.26
C PHE A 332 -4.38 -4.95 -24.38
N GLU A 333 -4.60 -5.46 -25.61
CA GLU A 333 -4.75 -6.89 -25.86
C GLU A 333 -3.43 -7.65 -25.66
N GLU A 334 -2.29 -7.09 -26.04
CA GLU A 334 -0.97 -7.68 -25.75
C GLU A 334 -0.70 -7.68 -24.23
N ALA A 335 -1.01 -6.58 -23.53
CA ALA A 335 -0.87 -6.48 -22.09
C ALA A 335 -1.73 -7.52 -21.36
N LYS A 336 -3.00 -7.66 -21.77
CA LYS A 336 -3.94 -8.68 -21.29
C LYS A 336 -3.35 -10.09 -21.44
N ASN A 337 -2.92 -10.44 -22.65
CA ASN A 337 -2.39 -11.76 -22.94
C ASN A 337 -1.12 -12.05 -22.14
N TYR A 338 -0.26 -11.05 -21.98
CA TYR A 338 0.95 -11.16 -21.19
C TYR A 338 0.64 -11.41 -19.70
N VAL A 339 -0.27 -10.65 -19.09
CA VAL A 339 -0.68 -10.84 -17.69
C VAL A 339 -1.32 -12.22 -17.49
N ILE A 340 -2.23 -12.64 -18.36
CA ILE A 340 -2.86 -13.97 -18.29
C ILE A 340 -1.81 -15.08 -18.37
N GLU A 341 -0.84 -14.97 -19.28
CA GLU A 341 0.24 -15.96 -19.44
C GLU A 341 1.09 -16.01 -18.16
N ARG A 342 1.46 -14.85 -17.58
CA ARG A 342 2.28 -14.81 -16.36
C ARG A 342 1.55 -15.42 -15.17
N TYR A 343 0.29 -15.10 -14.98
CA TYR A 343 -0.55 -15.67 -13.93
C TYR A 343 -0.74 -17.18 -14.10
N SER A 344 -0.98 -17.64 -15.33
CA SER A 344 -1.10 -19.08 -15.64
C SER A 344 0.20 -19.84 -15.43
N SER A 345 1.36 -19.19 -15.55
CA SER A 345 2.65 -19.80 -15.26
C SER A 345 2.82 -20.12 -13.79
N PHE A 346 2.22 -19.32 -12.89
CA PHE A 346 2.19 -19.57 -11.47
C PHE A 346 1.13 -20.61 -11.11
N SER A 347 -0.14 -20.36 -11.46
CA SER A 347 -1.23 -21.30 -11.22
C SER A 347 -2.34 -21.19 -12.25
N GLU A 348 -3.00 -22.30 -12.53
CA GLU A 348 -4.16 -22.32 -13.41
C GLU A 348 -5.33 -21.50 -12.82
N ASP A 349 -5.53 -21.57 -11.50
CA ASP A 349 -6.57 -20.80 -10.78
C ASP A 349 -6.37 -19.29 -10.97
N MET A 350 -5.16 -18.79 -10.73
CA MET A 350 -4.85 -17.37 -10.90
C MET A 350 -4.96 -16.92 -12.36
N GLY A 351 -4.52 -17.76 -13.29
CA GLY A 351 -4.66 -17.51 -14.74
C GLY A 351 -6.12 -17.48 -15.20
N ASN A 352 -6.94 -18.40 -14.72
CA ASN A 352 -8.38 -18.43 -15.00
C ASN A 352 -9.12 -17.25 -14.38
N PHE A 353 -8.70 -16.82 -13.20
CA PHE A 353 -9.22 -15.60 -12.57
C PHE A 353 -8.90 -14.37 -13.44
N ALA A 354 -7.67 -14.20 -13.89
CA ALA A 354 -7.31 -13.10 -14.78
C ALA A 354 -8.13 -13.12 -16.08
N LYS A 355 -8.30 -14.28 -16.72
CA LYS A 355 -9.19 -14.43 -17.89
C LYS A 355 -10.61 -13.94 -17.57
N LYS A 356 -11.16 -14.32 -16.42
CA LYS A 356 -12.50 -13.89 -15.97
C LYS A 356 -12.60 -12.38 -15.85
N VAL A 357 -11.59 -11.71 -15.26
CA VAL A 357 -11.52 -10.26 -15.12
C VAL A 357 -11.67 -9.56 -16.48
N PHE A 358 -10.91 -10.02 -17.48
CA PHE A 358 -10.96 -9.45 -18.83
C PHE A 358 -12.26 -9.80 -19.57
N GLN A 359 -12.73 -11.04 -19.49
CA GLN A 359 -13.95 -11.50 -20.17
C GLN A 359 -15.21 -10.80 -19.69
N ASN A 360 -15.25 -10.43 -18.41
CA ASN A 360 -16.41 -9.74 -17.82
C ASN A 360 -16.27 -8.21 -17.86
N ASN A 361 -15.28 -7.67 -18.56
CA ASN A 361 -15.04 -6.23 -18.65
C ASN A 361 -14.99 -5.56 -17.26
N TRP A 362 -14.14 -6.10 -16.37
CA TRP A 362 -13.99 -5.55 -15.01
C TRP A 362 -13.03 -4.36 -14.95
N ILE A 363 -12.39 -4.00 -16.06
CA ILE A 363 -11.31 -3.00 -16.11
C ILE A 363 -11.75 -1.77 -16.88
N ASP A 364 -11.59 -0.59 -16.28
CA ASP A 364 -11.64 0.71 -16.94
C ASP A 364 -10.21 1.22 -17.15
N ALA A 365 -9.72 1.14 -18.39
CA ALA A 365 -8.32 1.46 -18.72
C ALA A 365 -8.18 2.68 -19.63
N GLU A 366 -9.28 3.20 -20.19
CA GLU A 366 -9.23 4.33 -21.10
C GLU A 366 -8.84 5.62 -20.38
N VAL A 367 -7.84 6.33 -20.91
CA VAL A 367 -7.48 7.68 -20.45
C VAL A 367 -8.44 8.69 -21.01
N ARG A 368 -9.11 9.46 -20.15
CA ARG A 368 -10.07 10.49 -20.57
C ARG A 368 -10.19 11.64 -19.57
N PRO A 369 -10.67 12.84 -20.00
CA PRO A 369 -10.95 13.94 -19.08
C PRO A 369 -12.00 13.57 -18.03
N GLY A 370 -11.87 14.11 -16.83
CA GLY A 370 -12.78 13.87 -15.71
C GLY A 370 -12.50 12.58 -14.93
N LYS A 371 -11.62 11.69 -15.44
CA LYS A 371 -11.20 10.49 -14.75
C LYS A 371 -10.03 10.78 -13.79
N VAL A 372 -10.03 10.17 -12.62
CA VAL A 372 -8.95 10.31 -11.64
C VAL A 372 -7.65 9.71 -12.17
N GLY A 373 -6.50 10.19 -11.67
CA GLY A 373 -5.19 9.63 -11.95
C GLY A 373 -4.90 8.35 -11.16
N GLY A 374 -3.78 7.67 -11.50
CA GLY A 374 -3.35 6.44 -10.83
C GLY A 374 -4.12 5.20 -11.26
N ALA A 375 -4.13 4.20 -10.39
CA ALA A 375 -4.86 2.95 -10.56
C ALA A 375 -5.36 2.46 -9.18
N TYR A 376 -6.37 1.60 -9.18
CA TYR A 376 -6.87 0.92 -7.98
C TYR A 376 -7.77 -0.27 -8.34
N ASP A 377 -7.90 -1.19 -7.42
CA ASP A 377 -8.95 -2.20 -7.37
C ASP A 377 -10.00 -1.84 -6.32
N GLU A 378 -11.27 -2.03 -6.64
CA GLU A 378 -12.39 -1.84 -5.72
C GLU A 378 -13.26 -3.11 -5.70
N ASP A 379 -13.44 -3.65 -4.50
CA ASP A 379 -14.14 -4.90 -4.27
C ASP A 379 -15.63 -4.70 -3.99
N PHE A 380 -16.43 -5.67 -4.43
CA PHE A 380 -17.87 -5.70 -4.21
C PHE A 380 -18.28 -6.97 -3.46
N ALA A 381 -18.79 -6.81 -2.25
CA ALA A 381 -19.30 -7.91 -1.48
C ALA A 381 -20.54 -8.55 -2.13
N LEU A 382 -21.41 -7.74 -2.69
CA LEU A 382 -22.51 -8.24 -3.51
C LEU A 382 -21.96 -8.89 -4.78
N GLY A 383 -22.26 -10.18 -4.95
CA GLY A 383 -21.77 -10.96 -6.09
C GLY A 383 -20.30 -11.37 -6.02
N HIS A 384 -19.54 -10.92 -5.00
CA HIS A 384 -18.13 -11.24 -4.78
C HIS A 384 -17.30 -11.04 -6.05
N GLN A 385 -17.21 -9.81 -6.50
CA GLN A 385 -16.52 -9.38 -7.71
C GLN A 385 -15.77 -8.06 -7.46
N SER A 386 -14.85 -7.70 -8.35
CA SER A 386 -14.05 -6.48 -8.24
C SER A 386 -14.18 -5.61 -9.49
N ARG A 387 -13.75 -4.35 -9.39
CA ARG A 387 -13.56 -3.45 -10.55
C ARG A 387 -12.23 -2.74 -10.43
N ILE A 388 -11.52 -2.72 -11.53
CA ILE A 388 -10.18 -2.16 -11.62
C ILE A 388 -10.21 -0.89 -12.46
N MET A 389 -9.68 0.20 -11.92
CA MET A 389 -9.43 1.43 -12.66
C MET A 389 -7.94 1.58 -12.92
N THR A 390 -7.56 1.87 -14.16
CA THR A 390 -6.19 2.24 -14.53
C THR A 390 -6.19 3.25 -15.67
N ASN A 391 -5.07 3.91 -15.90
CA ASN A 391 -4.87 4.84 -17.02
C ASN A 391 -3.82 4.27 -17.97
N PHE A 392 -4.25 3.41 -18.90
CA PHE A 392 -3.36 2.65 -19.76
C PHE A 392 -2.84 3.50 -20.93
N THR A 393 -1.53 3.70 -20.99
CA THR A 393 -0.82 4.47 -22.01
C THR A 393 0.03 3.60 -22.93
N GLY A 394 0.15 2.30 -22.65
CA GLY A 394 0.87 1.31 -23.44
C GLY A 394 2.35 1.19 -23.09
N SER A 395 2.76 1.60 -21.89
CA SER A 395 4.10 1.36 -21.36
C SER A 395 4.20 -0.01 -20.67
N PHE A 396 5.41 -0.50 -20.45
CA PHE A 396 5.62 -1.69 -19.61
C PHE A 396 5.18 -1.46 -18.16
N SER A 397 5.34 -0.25 -17.65
CA SER A 397 4.85 0.13 -16.33
C SER A 397 3.33 -0.06 -16.19
N ASP A 398 2.56 0.20 -17.24
CA ASP A 398 1.11 -0.02 -17.21
C ASP A 398 0.76 -1.50 -17.12
N ILE A 399 1.59 -2.40 -17.69
CA ILE A 399 1.41 -3.85 -17.56
C ILE A 399 1.67 -4.28 -16.10
N VAL A 400 2.71 -3.73 -15.47
CA VAL A 400 3.01 -3.99 -14.06
C VAL A 400 1.87 -3.50 -13.17
N THR A 401 1.36 -2.28 -13.42
CA THR A 401 0.21 -1.73 -12.71
C THR A 401 -1.04 -2.60 -12.91
N LEU A 402 -1.31 -3.02 -14.13
CA LEU A 402 -2.45 -3.90 -14.43
C LEU A 402 -2.35 -5.24 -13.68
N ALA A 403 -1.16 -5.84 -13.63
CA ALA A 403 -0.93 -7.04 -12.84
C ALA A 403 -1.08 -6.77 -11.33
N HIS A 404 -0.64 -5.62 -10.83
CA HIS A 404 -0.82 -5.20 -9.46
C HIS A 404 -2.30 -5.19 -9.06
N GLU A 405 -3.13 -4.45 -9.81
CA GLU A 405 -4.54 -4.30 -9.47
C GLU A 405 -5.34 -5.62 -9.64
N ILE A 406 -5.01 -6.43 -10.65
CA ILE A 406 -5.59 -7.78 -10.77
C ILE A 406 -5.12 -8.68 -9.61
N GLY A 407 -3.94 -8.43 -9.05
CA GLY A 407 -3.44 -9.09 -7.84
C GLY A 407 -4.32 -8.81 -6.62
N HIS A 408 -4.77 -7.56 -6.42
CA HIS A 408 -5.74 -7.20 -5.38
C HIS A 408 -7.08 -7.90 -5.59
N ALA A 409 -7.63 -7.84 -6.80
CA ALA A 409 -8.86 -8.54 -7.16
C ALA A 409 -8.76 -10.07 -6.93
N TYR A 410 -7.60 -10.67 -7.21
CA TYR A 410 -7.35 -12.08 -6.90
C TYR A 410 -7.33 -12.35 -5.41
N HIS A 411 -6.71 -11.47 -4.59
CA HIS A 411 -6.74 -11.56 -3.15
C HIS A 411 -8.18 -11.60 -2.63
N PHE A 412 -9.00 -10.66 -3.06
CA PHE A 412 -10.42 -10.65 -2.71
C PHE A 412 -11.14 -11.92 -3.14
N SER A 413 -10.83 -12.45 -4.33
CA SER A 413 -11.41 -13.71 -4.80
C SER A 413 -11.09 -14.90 -3.89
N CYS A 414 -9.92 -14.90 -3.24
CA CYS A 414 -9.51 -15.93 -2.27
C CYS A 414 -10.33 -15.89 -0.97
N LEU A 415 -10.99 -14.76 -0.66
CA LEU A 415 -11.87 -14.61 0.50
C LEU A 415 -13.29 -15.13 0.23
N LYS A 416 -13.54 -15.71 -0.94
CA LYS A 416 -14.87 -16.25 -1.29
C LYS A 416 -15.30 -17.32 -0.30
N GLY A 417 -16.50 -17.13 0.26
CA GLY A 417 -17.07 -18.03 1.28
C GLY A 417 -16.74 -17.62 2.72
N LYS A 418 -15.85 -16.66 2.92
CA LYS A 418 -15.64 -16.06 4.24
C LYS A 418 -16.72 -15.05 4.59
N SER A 419 -16.92 -14.81 5.91
CA SER A 419 -17.73 -13.69 6.37
C SER A 419 -17.11 -12.37 5.93
N VAL A 420 -17.96 -11.42 5.71
CA VAL A 420 -17.58 -10.05 5.36
C VAL A 420 -16.69 -9.38 6.41
N ASP A 421 -16.83 -9.75 7.65
CA ASP A 421 -15.98 -9.24 8.71
C ASP A 421 -14.49 -9.55 8.45
N PHE A 422 -14.17 -10.56 7.62
CA PHE A 422 -12.80 -10.95 7.23
C PHE A 422 -12.29 -10.25 5.98
N PHE A 423 -13.07 -9.43 5.31
CA PHE A 423 -12.61 -8.67 4.13
C PHE A 423 -11.72 -7.48 4.51
N SER A 424 -11.70 -7.11 5.78
CA SER A 424 -10.78 -6.11 6.32
C SER A 424 -9.51 -6.80 6.84
N TYR A 425 -8.42 -6.64 6.12
CA TYR A 425 -7.09 -7.10 6.50
C TYR A 425 -6.15 -5.91 6.69
N PRO A 426 -5.08 -6.05 7.50
CA PRO A 426 -4.20 -4.95 7.81
C PRO A 426 -3.36 -4.55 6.60
N MET A 427 -2.93 -3.28 6.57
CA MET A 427 -2.12 -2.72 5.50
C MET A 427 -0.81 -3.50 5.24
N THR A 428 -0.25 -4.14 6.27
CA THR A 428 0.90 -5.04 6.16
C THR A 428 0.66 -6.21 5.20
N LEU A 429 -0.58 -6.69 5.09
CA LEU A 429 -0.96 -7.82 4.24
C LEU A 429 -1.70 -7.40 2.96
N ALA A 430 -2.12 -6.14 2.86
CA ALA A 430 -2.89 -5.64 1.74
C ALA A 430 -2.15 -5.78 0.40
N GLU A 431 -0.85 -5.48 0.40
CA GLU A 431 -0.01 -5.52 -0.80
C GLU A 431 0.61 -6.91 -1.08
N THR A 432 0.21 -7.95 -0.34
CA THR A 432 0.81 -9.27 -0.49
C THR A 432 0.58 -9.86 -1.87
N ALA A 433 -0.64 -9.79 -2.37
CA ALA A 433 -1.01 -10.40 -3.65
C ALA A 433 -0.60 -9.52 -4.84
N SER A 434 -0.79 -8.21 -4.73
CA SER A 434 -0.43 -7.24 -5.75
C SER A 434 1.08 -7.22 -6.02
N THR A 435 1.89 -7.11 -4.98
CA THR A 435 3.36 -7.13 -5.09
C THR A 435 3.90 -8.50 -5.54
N PHE A 436 3.25 -9.60 -5.15
CA PHE A 436 3.60 -10.94 -5.66
C PHE A 436 3.35 -11.03 -7.17
N ALA A 437 2.21 -10.52 -7.64
CA ALA A 437 1.86 -10.47 -9.06
C ALA A 437 2.84 -9.62 -9.87
N GLU A 438 3.19 -8.42 -9.37
CA GLU A 438 4.25 -7.60 -9.97
C GLU A 438 5.57 -8.37 -10.06
N THR A 439 5.95 -9.05 -8.98
CA THR A 439 7.21 -9.81 -8.92
C THR A 439 7.25 -10.86 -10.02
N ILE A 440 6.16 -11.59 -10.28
CA ILE A 440 6.08 -12.57 -11.38
C ILE A 440 6.33 -11.88 -12.73
N VAL A 441 5.67 -10.75 -12.98
CA VAL A 441 5.76 -9.99 -14.22
C VAL A 441 7.16 -9.41 -14.43
N LYS A 442 7.69 -8.71 -13.44
CA LYS A 442 9.02 -8.10 -13.47
C LYS A 442 10.13 -9.15 -13.66
N GLN A 443 10.00 -10.32 -12.98
CA GLN A 443 10.98 -11.41 -13.10
C GLN A 443 10.97 -12.09 -14.48
N ASP A 444 9.81 -12.25 -15.08
CA ASP A 444 9.72 -12.80 -16.45
C ASP A 444 10.31 -11.82 -17.47
N MET A 445 10.03 -10.54 -17.33
CA MET A 445 10.58 -9.50 -18.21
C MET A 445 12.11 -9.45 -18.12
N LEU A 446 12.67 -9.48 -16.91
CA LEU A 446 14.11 -9.54 -16.70
C LEU A 446 14.77 -10.77 -17.35
N LYS A 447 14.05 -11.90 -17.47
CA LYS A 447 14.57 -13.09 -18.15
C LYS A 447 14.53 -12.98 -19.67
N LYS A 448 13.59 -12.22 -20.22
CA LYS A 448 13.32 -12.12 -21.67
C LYS A 448 13.97 -10.92 -22.34
N CYS A 449 14.31 -9.88 -21.57
CA CYS A 449 14.87 -8.65 -22.11
C CYS A 449 16.29 -8.86 -22.65
N GLY A 450 16.63 -8.10 -23.71
CA GLY A 450 17.99 -8.01 -24.24
C GLY A 450 18.93 -7.23 -23.30
N GLU A 451 20.23 -7.30 -23.55
CA GLU A 451 21.26 -6.65 -22.70
C GLU A 451 21.05 -5.14 -22.54
N LYS A 452 20.58 -4.44 -23.58
CA LYS A 452 20.31 -3.00 -23.53
C LYS A 452 19.18 -2.65 -22.56
N ASP A 453 18.08 -3.40 -22.60
CA ASP A 453 16.93 -3.18 -21.71
C ASP A 453 17.24 -3.63 -20.27
N ARG A 454 18.16 -4.56 -20.11
CA ARG A 454 18.45 -5.20 -18.82
C ARG A 454 18.97 -4.23 -17.77
N LEU A 455 19.85 -3.31 -18.16
CA LEU A 455 20.35 -2.26 -17.26
C LEU A 455 19.22 -1.36 -16.76
N GLN A 456 18.36 -0.93 -17.69
CA GLN A 456 17.22 -0.05 -17.36
C GLN A 456 16.19 -0.77 -16.50
N LEU A 457 15.85 -2.03 -16.81
CA LEU A 457 14.92 -2.84 -16.04
C LEU A 457 15.43 -3.13 -14.63
N LEU A 458 16.73 -3.43 -14.50
CA LEU A 458 17.35 -3.61 -13.19
C LEU A 458 17.36 -2.30 -12.39
N ASP A 459 17.63 -1.17 -13.04
CA ASP A 459 17.57 0.13 -12.36
C ASP A 459 16.16 0.45 -11.88
N LEU A 460 15.14 0.25 -12.72
CA LEU A 460 13.74 0.46 -12.34
C LEU A 460 13.34 -0.42 -11.13
N ASP A 461 13.65 -1.71 -11.17
CA ASP A 461 13.35 -2.64 -10.07
C ASP A 461 14.08 -2.25 -8.78
N LEU A 462 15.40 -1.95 -8.87
CA LEU A 462 16.20 -1.56 -7.70
C LEU A 462 15.82 -0.17 -7.18
N GLN A 463 15.43 0.76 -8.06
CA GLN A 463 14.93 2.08 -7.69
C GLN A 463 13.64 1.96 -6.88
N ASP A 464 12.65 1.20 -7.37
CA ASP A 464 11.38 0.96 -6.66
C ASP A 464 11.64 0.35 -5.28
N VAL A 465 12.44 -0.72 -5.23
CA VAL A 465 12.76 -1.41 -3.97
C VAL A 465 13.57 -0.51 -3.03
N SER A 466 14.44 0.36 -3.54
CA SER A 466 15.17 1.31 -2.70
C SER A 466 14.25 2.34 -2.06
N GLN A 467 13.16 2.74 -2.74
CA GLN A 467 12.12 3.59 -2.12
C GLN A 467 11.42 2.86 -0.98
N VAL A 468 11.13 1.56 -1.16
CA VAL A 468 10.44 0.76 -0.14
C VAL A 468 11.35 0.38 1.04
N LEU A 469 12.64 0.20 0.84
CA LEU A 469 13.54 -0.22 1.92
C LEU A 469 14.34 0.96 2.49
N VAL A 470 14.97 1.79 1.66
CA VAL A 470 15.86 2.85 2.14
C VAL A 470 15.10 4.13 2.46
N ASP A 471 14.21 4.60 1.56
CA ASP A 471 13.44 5.82 1.80
C ASP A 471 12.39 5.63 2.90
N ILE A 472 11.71 4.48 2.95
CA ILE A 472 10.78 4.17 4.05
C ILE A 472 11.52 4.10 5.39
N LEU A 473 12.73 3.57 5.45
CA LEU A 473 13.53 3.60 6.66
C LEU A 473 13.90 5.04 7.06
N CYS A 474 14.22 5.90 6.08
CA CYS A 474 14.44 7.33 6.31
C CYS A 474 13.19 7.97 6.92
N ARG A 475 12.01 7.73 6.33
CA ARG A 475 10.73 8.24 6.85
C ARG A 475 10.42 7.74 8.26
N PHE A 476 10.70 6.48 8.54
CA PHE A 476 10.54 5.91 9.88
C PHE A 476 11.43 6.59 10.92
N TYR A 477 12.69 6.85 10.58
CA TYR A 477 13.59 7.59 11.47
C TYR A 477 13.16 9.02 11.68
N PHE A 478 12.79 9.71 10.60
CA PHE A 478 12.29 11.08 10.68
C PHE A 478 11.08 11.16 11.63
N GLU A 479 10.06 10.38 11.40
CA GLU A 479 8.82 10.44 12.19
C GLU A 479 9.04 10.04 13.65
N LYS A 480 9.88 9.02 13.89
CA LYS A 480 10.28 8.62 15.24
C LYS A 480 10.96 9.78 15.99
N ASN A 481 11.94 10.44 15.36
CA ASN A 481 12.69 11.53 15.98
C ASN A 481 11.80 12.77 16.18
N VAL A 482 10.91 13.06 15.21
CA VAL A 482 9.92 14.14 15.37
C VAL A 482 9.04 13.91 16.58
N PHE A 483 8.50 12.72 16.80
CA PHE A 483 7.70 12.43 17.99
C PHE A 483 8.52 12.53 19.30
N GLU A 484 9.76 12.07 19.29
CA GLU A 484 10.65 12.11 20.45
C GLU A 484 11.04 13.55 20.84
N GLU A 485 11.27 14.42 19.86
CA GLU A 485 11.62 15.82 20.09
C GLU A 485 10.38 16.68 20.38
N ARG A 486 9.29 16.49 19.61
CA ARG A 486 8.02 17.22 19.80
C ARG A 486 7.40 16.97 21.19
N ALA A 487 7.63 15.78 21.77
CA ALA A 487 7.22 15.49 23.15
C ALA A 487 7.91 16.37 24.20
N LYS A 488 9.03 17.02 23.85
CA LYS A 488 9.79 17.93 24.74
C LYS A 488 9.42 19.40 24.50
N GLY A 489 8.90 19.74 23.33
CA GLY A 489 8.55 21.11 22.96
C GLY A 489 8.20 21.24 21.47
N GLU A 490 7.82 22.43 21.06
CA GLU A 490 7.57 22.72 19.64
C GLU A 490 8.88 22.76 18.85
N LEU A 491 8.80 22.35 17.58
CA LEU A 491 9.90 22.33 16.64
C LEU A 491 9.71 23.44 15.60
N ASN A 492 10.78 24.09 15.20
CA ASN A 492 10.76 25.02 14.09
C ASN A 492 11.12 24.31 12.76
N ALA A 493 11.02 25.03 11.63
CA ALA A 493 11.31 24.46 10.31
C ALA A 493 12.74 23.93 10.21
N GLN A 494 13.71 24.61 10.82
CA GLN A 494 15.13 24.21 10.82
C GLN A 494 15.33 22.91 11.63
N ASP A 495 14.56 22.70 12.71
CA ASP A 495 14.57 21.42 13.44
C ASP A 495 14.07 20.29 12.56
N PHE A 496 12.95 20.49 11.83
CA PHE A 496 12.44 19.48 10.89
C PHE A 496 13.45 19.20 9.77
N CYS A 497 14.08 20.23 9.19
CA CYS A 497 15.14 20.05 8.19
C CYS A 497 16.34 19.31 8.74
N ARG A 498 16.78 19.61 9.98
CA ARG A 498 17.87 18.89 10.66
C ARG A 498 17.51 17.41 10.86
N ILE A 499 16.34 17.13 11.42
CA ILE A 499 15.88 15.76 11.66
C ILE A 499 15.77 14.98 10.33
N MET A 500 15.32 15.63 9.24
CA MET A 500 15.24 15.01 7.93
C MET A 500 16.63 14.71 7.36
N ARG A 501 17.58 15.62 7.44
CA ARG A 501 18.98 15.37 7.01
C ARG A 501 19.60 14.23 7.80
N GLU A 502 19.44 14.22 9.14
CA GLU A 502 19.93 13.13 9.99
C GLU A 502 19.32 11.77 9.59
N ALA A 503 18.03 11.74 9.25
CA ALA A 503 17.37 10.54 8.78
C ALA A 503 17.89 10.08 7.41
N GLN A 504 18.13 11.00 6.47
CA GLN A 504 18.74 10.71 5.17
C GLN A 504 20.17 10.22 5.33
N GLU A 505 20.98 10.85 6.19
CA GLU A 505 22.34 10.42 6.44
C GLU A 505 22.40 9.02 7.06
N LYS A 506 21.50 8.71 7.98
CA LYS A 506 21.42 7.39 8.61
C LYS A 506 21.00 6.29 7.63
N SER A 507 20.05 6.56 6.74
CA SER A 507 19.54 5.60 5.75
C SER A 507 20.40 5.55 4.48
N TYR A 508 20.33 6.58 3.66
CA TYR A 508 21.10 6.68 2.42
C TYR A 508 22.62 6.79 2.67
N GLY A 509 23.03 7.56 3.66
CA GLY A 509 24.43 7.80 4.01
C GLY A 509 25.24 8.25 2.80
N LYS A 510 26.40 7.64 2.58
CA LYS A 510 27.26 7.91 1.42
C LYS A 510 26.71 7.40 0.07
N GLY A 511 25.47 6.96 0.01
CA GLY A 511 24.73 6.72 -1.23
C GLY A 511 24.21 8.01 -1.84
N LEU A 512 23.97 9.06 -1.02
CA LEU A 512 23.74 10.43 -1.48
C LEU A 512 24.99 11.28 -1.28
N ASN A 513 25.13 12.31 -2.10
CA ASN A 513 26.11 13.37 -1.93
C ASN A 513 25.53 14.52 -1.08
N SER A 514 26.18 15.70 -1.05
CA SER A 514 25.74 16.86 -0.29
C SER A 514 24.48 17.55 -0.84
N GLU A 515 24.00 17.17 -2.02
CA GLU A 515 22.77 17.67 -2.61
C GLU A 515 21.57 16.81 -2.12
N GLN A 516 21.28 16.90 -0.80
CA GLN A 516 20.19 16.23 -0.10
C GLN A 516 18.91 17.07 -0.15
N HIS A 517 17.76 16.47 0.12
CA HIS A 517 16.45 17.15 0.12
C HIS A 517 15.95 17.36 1.56
N GLU A 518 16.40 18.42 2.21
CA GLU A 518 16.06 18.70 3.61
C GLU A 518 14.57 19.00 3.87
N TYR A 519 13.80 19.38 2.85
CA TYR A 519 12.36 19.65 2.97
C TYR A 519 11.46 18.46 2.63
N MET A 520 11.98 17.23 2.50
CA MET A 520 11.13 16.07 2.22
C MET A 520 10.03 15.84 3.28
N TRP A 521 10.19 16.38 4.48
CA TRP A 521 9.17 16.39 5.49
C TRP A 521 7.93 17.20 5.14
N ALA A 522 8.10 18.31 4.38
CA ALA A 522 6.99 19.13 3.92
C ALA A 522 6.24 18.50 2.71
N VAL A 523 6.88 17.60 2.00
CA VAL A 523 6.33 16.98 0.77
C VAL A 523 5.42 15.78 1.06
N LYS A 524 5.67 15.05 2.13
CA LYS A 524 5.00 13.77 2.38
C LYS A 524 3.68 13.98 3.13
N SER A 525 2.58 14.01 2.40
CA SER A 525 1.22 14.27 2.92
C SER A 525 0.83 13.38 4.10
N HIS A 526 1.23 12.10 4.11
CA HIS A 526 0.89 11.20 5.22
C HIS A 526 1.44 11.63 6.60
N TYR A 527 2.47 12.48 6.66
CA TYR A 527 2.90 13.05 7.95
C TYR A 527 1.88 14.03 8.52
N TYR A 528 1.04 14.60 7.67
CA TYR A 528 0.03 15.60 8.00
C TYR A 528 -1.36 15.00 8.20
N SER A 529 -1.57 13.74 7.88
CA SER A 529 -2.86 13.06 8.05
C SER A 529 -3.11 12.70 9.52
N THR A 530 -4.29 13.06 10.02
CA THR A 530 -4.73 12.67 11.35
C THR A 530 -4.95 11.16 11.43
N GLY A 531 -4.32 10.53 12.39
CA GLY A 531 -4.49 9.09 12.58
C GLY A 531 -3.55 8.18 11.81
N LEU A 532 -2.73 8.70 10.90
CA LEU A 532 -1.77 7.94 10.11
C LEU A 532 -0.32 8.16 10.60
N ASP A 533 0.05 7.57 11.73
CA ASP A 533 1.43 7.63 12.19
C ASP A 533 2.19 6.40 11.72
N PHE A 534 3.47 6.56 11.37
CA PHE A 534 4.33 5.48 10.88
C PHE A 534 3.75 4.69 9.72
N TYR A 535 3.03 5.37 8.84
CA TYR A 535 2.25 4.80 7.73
C TYR A 535 3.05 3.88 6.79
N ASN A 536 4.36 4.09 6.68
CA ASN A 536 5.14 3.56 5.56
C ASN A 536 5.76 2.18 5.79
N PHE A 537 6.08 1.74 7.02
CA PHE A 537 6.75 0.45 7.22
C PHE A 537 5.94 -0.78 6.74
N PRO A 538 4.60 -0.76 6.70
CA PRO A 538 3.82 -1.85 6.11
C PRO A 538 4.18 -2.16 4.65
N TYR A 539 4.59 -1.18 3.86
CA TYR A 539 5.05 -1.41 2.48
C TYR A 539 6.36 -2.21 2.43
N ALA A 540 7.29 -1.94 3.34
CA ALA A 540 8.52 -2.72 3.45
C ALA A 540 8.23 -4.18 3.87
N PHE A 541 7.27 -4.37 4.76
CA PHE A 541 6.77 -5.68 5.13
C PHE A 541 6.18 -6.40 3.91
N GLY A 542 5.22 -5.79 3.22
CA GLY A 542 4.54 -6.36 2.05
C GLY A 542 5.51 -6.76 0.94
N GLN A 543 6.45 -5.86 0.59
CA GLN A 543 7.48 -6.14 -0.41
C GLN A 543 8.32 -7.37 -0.07
N LEU A 544 8.85 -7.44 1.14
CA LEU A 544 9.72 -8.55 1.54
C LEU A 544 8.94 -9.85 1.78
N PHE A 545 7.69 -9.75 2.20
CA PHE A 545 6.81 -10.90 2.33
C PHE A 545 6.42 -11.47 0.95
N ALA A 546 6.12 -10.63 -0.03
CA ALA A 546 5.90 -11.06 -1.40
C ALA A 546 7.13 -11.76 -2.00
N VAL A 547 8.34 -11.24 -1.73
CA VAL A 547 9.60 -11.92 -2.12
C VAL A 547 9.70 -13.28 -1.44
N ALA A 548 9.33 -13.42 -0.16
CA ALA A 548 9.36 -14.70 0.54
C ALA A 548 8.44 -15.73 -0.12
N LEU A 549 7.23 -15.32 -0.48
CA LEU A 549 6.27 -16.16 -1.21
C LEU A 549 6.79 -16.53 -2.60
N TYR A 550 7.38 -15.57 -3.32
CA TYR A 550 7.97 -15.82 -4.64
C TYR A 550 9.16 -16.79 -4.58
N GLN A 551 10.06 -16.65 -3.61
CA GLN A 551 11.16 -17.59 -3.42
C GLN A 551 10.65 -19.01 -3.08
N ARG A 552 9.55 -19.10 -2.36
CA ARG A 552 8.91 -20.38 -2.06
C ARG A 552 8.29 -20.98 -3.33
N TYR A 553 7.64 -20.15 -4.14
CA TYR A 553 7.17 -20.57 -5.46
C TYR A 553 8.30 -21.13 -6.34
N LEU A 554 9.44 -20.45 -6.40
CA LEU A 554 10.60 -20.94 -7.17
C LEU A 554 11.11 -22.30 -6.68
N LYS A 555 10.96 -22.63 -5.39
CA LYS A 555 11.36 -23.90 -4.79
C LYS A 555 10.34 -25.02 -4.97
N GLU A 556 9.06 -24.71 -4.79
CA GLU A 556 7.96 -25.71 -4.73
C GLU A 556 7.20 -25.79 -6.06
N GLY A 557 7.40 -24.84 -6.97
CA GLY A 557 6.70 -24.77 -8.23
C GLY A 557 5.19 -24.56 -8.06
N LYS A 558 4.41 -25.12 -8.96
CA LYS A 558 2.93 -24.98 -8.96
C LYS A 558 2.26 -25.59 -7.73
N ASN A 559 2.94 -26.48 -7.00
CA ASN A 559 2.39 -27.05 -5.76
C ASN A 559 2.19 -25.99 -4.65
N PHE A 560 2.89 -24.85 -4.74
CA PHE A 560 2.74 -23.75 -3.80
C PHE A 560 1.42 -22.98 -3.98
N ALA A 561 0.78 -23.05 -5.13
CA ALA A 561 -0.39 -22.22 -5.47
C ALA A 561 -1.55 -22.39 -4.49
N GLU A 562 -1.85 -23.62 -4.05
CA GLU A 562 -2.91 -23.86 -3.07
C GLU A 562 -2.56 -23.27 -1.69
N THR A 563 -1.31 -23.44 -1.25
CA THR A 563 -0.83 -22.82 0.00
C THR A 563 -0.93 -21.29 -0.08
N TYR A 564 -0.57 -20.70 -1.22
CA TYR A 564 -0.67 -19.27 -1.46
C TYR A 564 -2.12 -18.78 -1.33
N ARG A 565 -3.06 -19.46 -1.99
CA ARG A 565 -4.48 -19.18 -1.90
C ARG A 565 -5.01 -19.25 -0.45
N GLN A 566 -4.60 -20.29 0.30
CA GLN A 566 -4.95 -20.43 1.71
C GLN A 566 -4.41 -19.28 2.56
N ILE A 567 -3.16 -18.85 2.35
CA ILE A 567 -2.58 -17.68 3.03
C ILE A 567 -3.44 -16.44 2.78
N LEU A 568 -3.78 -16.15 1.51
CA LEU A 568 -4.60 -14.99 1.16
C LEU A 568 -5.99 -15.06 1.79
N SER A 569 -6.60 -16.25 1.89
CA SER A 569 -7.92 -16.42 2.51
C SER A 569 -7.95 -16.17 4.02
N LEU A 570 -6.81 -16.07 4.67
CA LEU A 570 -6.68 -15.92 6.12
C LEU A 570 -6.23 -14.52 6.56
N THR A 571 -5.93 -13.63 5.64
CA THR A 571 -5.36 -12.30 5.91
C THR A 571 -6.21 -11.41 6.82
N GLY A 572 -7.54 -11.59 6.81
CA GLY A 572 -8.48 -10.86 7.66
C GLY A 572 -8.76 -11.50 9.01
N SER A 573 -8.30 -12.74 9.27
CA SER A 573 -8.77 -13.56 10.40
C SER A 573 -7.76 -13.78 11.52
N MET A 574 -6.55 -13.24 11.41
CA MET A 574 -5.49 -13.39 12.42
C MET A 574 -4.43 -12.29 12.29
N ASN A 575 -3.47 -12.25 13.24
CA ASN A 575 -2.33 -11.35 13.16
C ASN A 575 -1.28 -11.84 12.15
N CYS A 576 -0.32 -10.95 11.82
CA CYS A 576 0.73 -11.23 10.83
C CYS A 576 1.62 -12.42 11.26
N GLU A 577 1.94 -12.53 12.54
CA GLU A 577 2.80 -13.58 13.06
C GLU A 577 2.17 -14.97 12.89
N GLU A 578 0.89 -15.09 13.22
CA GLU A 578 0.14 -16.35 13.06
C GLU A 578 -0.02 -16.74 11.60
N LEU A 579 -0.37 -15.75 10.73
CA LEU A 579 -0.50 -15.98 9.31
C LEU A 579 0.82 -16.46 8.70
N CYS A 580 1.90 -15.75 8.99
CA CYS A 580 3.23 -16.09 8.46
C CYS A 580 3.74 -17.44 9.00
N LYS A 581 3.44 -17.77 10.26
CA LYS A 581 3.74 -19.08 10.82
C LYS A 581 2.99 -20.20 10.10
N LYS A 582 1.71 -20.01 9.74
CA LYS A 582 0.96 -20.95 8.89
C LYS A 582 1.58 -21.07 7.49
N ALA A 583 2.14 -19.97 6.97
CA ALA A 583 2.94 -19.98 5.75
C ALA A 583 4.35 -20.59 5.92
N GLY A 584 4.70 -21.10 7.09
CA GLY A 584 6.02 -21.67 7.38
C GLY A 584 7.14 -20.66 7.56
N PHE A 585 6.81 -19.39 7.91
CA PHE A 585 7.77 -18.31 8.10
C PHE A 585 7.78 -17.80 9.55
N ASP A 586 8.97 -17.59 10.10
CA ASP A 586 9.17 -16.86 11.36
C ASP A 586 9.58 -15.41 11.06
N ILE A 587 8.59 -14.54 10.99
CA ILE A 587 8.81 -13.10 10.73
C ILE A 587 9.36 -12.33 11.94
N THR A 588 9.44 -12.95 13.11
CA THR A 588 10.09 -12.37 14.30
C THR A 588 11.61 -12.48 14.24
N SER A 589 12.14 -13.27 13.30
CA SER A 589 13.57 -13.47 13.08
C SER A 589 14.17 -12.42 12.13
N ILE A 590 15.31 -11.86 12.50
CA ILE A 590 16.08 -10.97 11.62
C ILE A 590 16.55 -11.72 10.37
N ASP A 591 16.92 -12.98 10.49
CA ASP A 591 17.46 -13.79 9.40
C ASP A 591 16.39 -14.09 8.34
N PHE A 592 15.10 -14.18 8.73
CA PHE A 592 14.02 -14.24 7.76
C PHE A 592 14.07 -13.03 6.83
N TRP A 593 14.03 -11.81 7.36
CA TRP A 593 14.03 -10.58 6.56
C TRP A 593 15.32 -10.39 5.78
N LYS A 594 16.48 -10.67 6.41
CA LYS A 594 17.78 -10.58 5.77
C LYS A 594 17.87 -11.42 4.51
N SER A 595 17.44 -12.68 4.57
CA SER A 595 17.45 -13.58 3.41
C SER A 595 16.52 -13.13 2.27
N ARG A 596 15.46 -12.35 2.55
CA ARG A 596 14.61 -11.73 1.51
C ARG A 596 15.30 -10.53 0.86
N ILE A 597 15.99 -9.73 1.65
CA ILE A 597 16.76 -8.60 1.13
C ILE A 597 17.95 -9.09 0.29
N GLU A 598 18.59 -10.20 0.65
CA GLU A 598 19.67 -10.83 -0.12
C GLU A 598 19.26 -11.21 -1.55
N PHE A 599 17.96 -11.41 -1.81
CA PHE A 599 17.42 -11.57 -3.16
C PHE A 599 17.79 -10.40 -4.08
N TYR A 600 17.89 -9.19 -3.55
CA TYR A 600 18.28 -8.00 -4.30
C TYR A 600 19.80 -7.81 -4.41
N SER A 601 20.59 -8.41 -3.52
CA SER A 601 22.04 -8.26 -3.53
C SER A 601 22.69 -8.79 -4.81
N SER A 602 22.16 -9.89 -5.38
CA SER A 602 22.62 -10.43 -6.67
C SER A 602 22.32 -9.47 -7.82
N ARG A 603 21.18 -8.78 -7.80
CA ARG A 603 20.77 -7.79 -8.80
C ARG A 603 21.60 -6.51 -8.69
N ILE A 604 21.87 -6.07 -7.48
CA ILE A 604 22.79 -4.94 -7.25
C ILE A 604 24.17 -5.27 -7.82
N SER A 605 24.66 -6.49 -7.60
CA SER A 605 25.96 -6.93 -8.15
C SER A 605 25.94 -6.97 -9.69
N GLU A 606 24.89 -7.50 -10.28
CA GLU A 606 24.69 -7.52 -11.73
C GLU A 606 24.60 -6.09 -12.31
N PHE A 607 23.81 -5.22 -11.69
CA PHE A 607 23.69 -3.82 -12.06
C PHE A 607 25.05 -3.10 -12.06
N ILE A 608 25.86 -3.32 -11.02
CA ILE A 608 27.20 -2.73 -10.90
C ILE A 608 28.10 -3.18 -12.06
N GLU A 609 28.07 -4.46 -12.45
CA GLU A 609 28.90 -4.97 -13.57
C GLU A 609 28.42 -4.41 -14.92
N LEU A 610 27.11 -4.30 -15.13
CA LEU A 610 26.55 -3.66 -16.32
C LEU A 610 26.95 -2.18 -16.43
N CYS A 611 26.91 -1.44 -15.31
CA CYS A 611 27.37 -0.03 -15.27
C CYS A 611 28.85 0.12 -15.66
N LYS A 612 29.68 -0.90 -15.46
CA LYS A 612 31.09 -0.91 -15.89
C LYS A 612 31.28 -1.26 -17.36
N GLY A 613 30.20 -1.59 -18.09
CA GLY A 613 30.23 -2.02 -19.49
C GLY A 613 30.71 -3.46 -19.69
N LYS A 614 30.60 -4.30 -18.67
CA LYS A 614 30.87 -5.74 -18.80
C LYS A 614 29.60 -6.46 -19.19
N SER A 615 29.64 -7.14 -20.37
CA SER A 615 28.59 -8.08 -20.76
C SER A 615 28.51 -9.21 -19.72
N THR A 616 27.42 -9.29 -19.00
CA THR A 616 27.16 -10.40 -18.07
C THR A 616 26.38 -11.46 -18.86
N ALA A 617 27.11 -12.29 -19.63
CA ALA A 617 26.55 -13.57 -20.07
C ALA A 617 26.27 -14.42 -18.82
N VAL A 618 25.18 -14.13 -18.14
CA VAL A 618 24.70 -14.93 -17.02
C VAL A 618 24.08 -16.20 -17.59
N THR A 619 24.93 -17.21 -17.72
CA THR A 619 24.44 -18.59 -17.76
C THR A 619 23.75 -18.81 -16.41
N VAL A 620 22.43 -18.65 -16.39
CA VAL A 620 21.60 -19.08 -15.26
C VAL A 620 21.72 -20.60 -15.20
N LYS A 621 22.74 -21.08 -14.48
CA LYS A 621 22.75 -22.46 -13.99
C LYS A 621 21.57 -22.55 -13.02
N ALA A 622 20.48 -23.12 -13.47
CA ALA A 622 19.44 -23.62 -12.59
C ALA A 622 20.14 -24.59 -11.61
N GLY A 623 20.15 -24.24 -10.34
CA GLY A 623 20.60 -25.14 -9.29
C GLY A 623 22.00 -24.88 -8.72
N SER A 624 22.14 -23.86 -7.89
CA SER A 624 22.99 -23.92 -6.71
C SER A 624 22.42 -22.96 -5.66
N SER A 625 21.43 -23.47 -4.91
CA SER A 625 21.06 -22.89 -3.62
C SER A 625 22.25 -23.02 -2.67
N PRO A 626 22.55 -21.98 -1.86
CA PRO A 626 23.44 -22.19 -0.73
C PRO A 626 22.82 -23.27 0.16
N LYS A 627 23.58 -24.31 0.45
CA LYS A 627 23.19 -25.29 1.46
C LYS A 627 23.16 -24.63 2.84
N THR A 628 22.02 -24.09 3.22
CA THR A 628 21.73 -23.84 4.62
C THR A 628 20.98 -25.04 5.15
N VAL A 629 21.63 -25.74 6.04
CA VAL A 629 21.06 -26.85 6.82
C VAL A 629 19.95 -26.26 7.68
N TYR A 630 18.71 -26.54 7.35
CA TYR A 630 17.58 -26.41 8.26
C TYR A 630 17.08 -27.83 8.54
N GLU A 631 17.33 -28.29 9.75
CA GLU A 631 16.64 -29.44 10.29
C GLU A 631 15.13 -29.14 10.33
N SER A 632 14.41 -29.86 9.53
CA SER A 632 12.94 -29.85 9.50
C SER A 632 12.42 -30.73 10.63
N THR A 633 11.85 -30.13 11.66
CA THR A 633 10.89 -30.84 12.52
C THR A 633 9.66 -31.18 11.68
N PRO A 634 9.17 -32.43 11.72
CA PRO A 634 8.00 -32.83 10.95
C PRO A 634 6.74 -32.10 11.48
N ALA A 635 6.03 -31.41 10.61
CA ALA A 635 4.71 -30.91 10.92
C ALA A 635 3.73 -32.08 11.01
N GLU A 636 3.09 -32.25 12.15
CA GLU A 636 1.94 -33.12 12.31
C GLU A 636 0.84 -32.76 11.31
N LYS A 637 0.44 -33.75 10.54
CA LYS A 637 -0.73 -33.67 9.67
C LYS A 637 -1.99 -33.66 10.53
N THR A 638 -2.57 -32.48 10.73
CA THR A 638 -3.96 -32.38 11.17
C THR A 638 -4.85 -32.30 9.94
N GLU A 639 -5.49 -33.40 9.59
CA GLU A 639 -6.58 -33.47 8.62
C GLU A 639 -7.79 -32.69 9.16
N ILE A 640 -8.25 -31.70 8.44
CA ILE A 640 -9.53 -31.01 8.69
C ILE A 640 -10.53 -31.50 7.65
N PRO A 641 -11.69 -32.04 8.06
CA PRO A 641 -12.67 -32.55 7.10
C PRO A 641 -13.33 -31.41 6.33
N ALA A 642 -13.41 -31.60 5.03
CA ALA A 642 -14.21 -30.76 4.15
C ALA A 642 -15.70 -30.94 4.42
N LYS A 643 -16.42 -29.85 4.72
CA LYS A 643 -17.87 -29.76 4.51
C LYS A 643 -18.26 -28.36 4.07
N THR A 644 -19.06 -28.39 3.02
CA THR A 644 -19.67 -27.35 2.22
C THR A 644 -20.65 -26.47 2.98
N GLU A 645 -20.69 -25.20 2.62
CA GLU A 645 -21.77 -24.26 2.22
C GLU A 645 -21.78 -22.89 2.91
N LYS A 646 -21.60 -21.89 2.05
CA LYS A 646 -22.06 -20.49 1.82
C LYS A 646 -22.64 -19.64 2.97
N PRO A 647 -22.65 -18.31 2.70
CA PRO A 647 -21.60 -17.29 2.51
C PRO A 647 -21.76 -16.08 3.44
N ALA A 648 -20.83 -15.19 3.30
CA ALA A 648 -20.88 -13.72 3.40
C ALA A 648 -20.02 -13.14 4.52
N LYS A 649 -19.41 -12.10 4.39
CA LYS A 649 -19.29 -10.70 3.99
C LYS A 649 -18.48 -9.89 4.99
N LYS A 650 -17.78 -8.89 4.74
CA LYS A 650 -17.67 -7.47 4.48
C LYS A 650 -16.46 -6.73 5.01
N MET A 651 -16.26 -5.50 4.47
CA MET A 651 -15.12 -4.59 4.63
C MET A 651 -15.43 -3.26 5.33
N GLY A 652 -14.44 -2.58 5.89
CA GLY A 652 -14.53 -1.34 6.65
C GLY A 652 -14.06 -0.06 5.90
N LEU A 653 -14.61 1.07 6.34
CA LEU A 653 -14.53 2.44 5.82
C LEU A 653 -13.14 3.11 5.87
N LEU A 654 -12.18 2.55 6.62
CA LEU A 654 -10.85 3.17 6.83
C LEU A 654 -9.97 3.18 5.57
N GLN A 655 -10.11 2.20 4.69
CA GLN A 655 -9.36 2.18 3.41
C GLN A 655 -9.79 3.28 2.43
N ARG A 656 -10.99 3.86 2.59
CA ARG A 656 -11.49 4.94 1.73
C ARG A 656 -10.91 6.30 2.07
N ALA A 657 -10.68 6.57 3.33
CA ALA A 657 -10.00 7.79 3.76
C ALA A 657 -8.59 7.87 3.16
N GLU A 658 -7.94 6.72 3.01
CA GLU A 658 -6.60 6.63 2.41
C GLU A 658 -6.59 6.88 0.90
N ILE A 659 -7.64 6.45 0.19
CA ILE A 659 -7.77 6.66 -1.26
C ILE A 659 -8.14 8.11 -1.56
N LEU A 660 -8.98 8.73 -0.75
CA LEU A 660 -9.33 10.14 -0.87
C LEU A 660 -8.12 11.06 -0.56
N ASN A 661 -7.25 10.68 0.38
CA ASN A 661 -6.03 11.41 0.69
C ASN A 661 -4.87 11.17 -0.30
N LYS A 662 -4.95 10.16 -1.17
CA LYS A 662 -3.97 9.97 -2.26
C LYS A 662 -4.28 10.76 -3.53
N LYS A 663 -5.38 11.48 -3.57
CA LYS A 663 -5.91 12.08 -4.80
C LYS A 663 -6.02 13.60 -4.83
N ASN A 664 -5.57 14.28 -3.80
CA ASN A 664 -5.43 15.72 -3.80
C ASN A 664 -3.97 16.13 -3.70
#